data_aa834107acdf9b59ae3d66d897427b44
#
_entry.id   aa834107acdf9b59ae3d66d897427b44
#
_cell.length_a   1.000
_cell.length_b   1.000
_cell.length_c   1.000
_cell.angle_alpha   90.00
_cell.angle_beta   90.00
_cell.angle_gamma   90.00
#
_symmetry.space_group_name_H-M   'P 1'
#
loop_
_entity.id
_entity.type
_entity.pdbx_description
1 polymer ?
#
loop_
_entity_poly.entity_id
_entity_poly.type
_entity_poly.pdbx_seq_one_letter_code
_entity_poly.pdbx_strand_id
1 'polypeptide(L)'
;MSGGPHSGAEERELLRDSVRGFLAQHWPGAGAVAAQADSVALATVWRGLAGQGLTMLGSDAEIGGMSEMLVVMEELGRAACPLPLADAMLVNLAFGQTGDATVRALVSALHAGAAMPVLALGIADGDASAGAITVRDEHADGRLRFVDAGSAASHVLTVDAAGDRLVLLRLGDPGCSVLPVRAMGLAGQTEITFAKLPIHGLPKAAVPVSDLHRLRRLALAARAHGAARRAFEMAVDYAKERQQFGKPIGSFQAVQHKLANCLISLEGVRLTLHNAAAQYDFASADWRYFASAAIAFAGPALRQVSLETHHAFGAIGYAEEHEAPRHFRRVHLDTLAMGGVRRAREELAAHYFDQGGSLPRYDLGEAGNAFREQVAAWLATHWSGERKAAFDGREFHEREFDPFFARDIGHTGWIGLMWPREHGGQARTPIEQIAFMEEMERGEAPRIGASVQATALMLFGSPAQQRKYLPEILAGEAMHGMGYSEPNAGSDLAALKTSAVRDGDTWVINGQKIWTTTWWGKYMFLAARTKREAKPAHAGISMFIVPMDTPGIQVKPAATMYDGTFSNIFYDNVRVPADALIGEVDGGWKVLTSALATERGLVGGGIVLKVAHAFEQLCQLVRSTEGEGRPMGHDALVRERIAQFAADIEVGRQLMMHCAEQAGSGATPPEVGAISKVFSGELMERFGEGTLEILGLAATLSQGAPGAIQNGRFEQNLRHSLMWVISIGTNEIQRSLIAQRGLGLPR
;
A
#
# COMPACT_ATOMS: atom_id res chain seq x y z
N MET A 1 -26.19 -8.99 -8.99
CA MET A 1 -25.75 -7.59 -9.09
C MET A 1 -24.25 -7.58 -8.89
N SER A 2 -23.49 -7.38 -9.96
CA SER A 2 -22.01 -7.41 -9.96
C SER A 2 -21.46 -6.02 -9.65
N GLY A 3 -21.62 -5.57 -8.40
CA GLY A 3 -20.88 -4.40 -7.92
C GLY A 3 -19.53 -4.88 -7.39
N GLY A 4 -18.43 -4.63 -8.12
CA GLY A 4 -17.09 -4.82 -7.57
C GLY A 4 -16.82 -3.85 -6.40
N PRO A 5 -15.70 -3.98 -5.68
CA PRO A 5 -15.37 -3.18 -4.48
C PRO A 5 -15.34 -1.66 -4.70
N HIS A 6 -15.53 -1.18 -5.93
CA HIS A 6 -15.56 0.25 -6.30
C HIS A 6 -16.96 0.76 -6.68
N SER A 7 -18.02 -0.07 -6.59
CA SER A 7 -19.38 0.46 -6.71
C SER A 7 -19.65 1.44 -5.57
N GLY A 8 -20.22 2.61 -5.89
CA GLY A 8 -20.50 3.68 -4.92
C GLY A 8 -19.34 4.67 -4.69
N ALA A 9 -18.31 4.72 -5.52
CA ALA A 9 -17.20 5.67 -5.33
C ALA A 9 -17.66 7.14 -5.41
N GLU A 10 -18.53 7.48 -6.36
CA GLU A 10 -19.09 8.83 -6.50
C GLU A 10 -19.97 9.20 -5.30
N GLU A 11 -20.78 8.26 -4.81
CA GLU A 11 -21.63 8.46 -3.62
C GLU A 11 -20.78 8.69 -2.37
N ARG A 12 -19.67 7.96 -2.21
CA ARG A 12 -18.72 8.17 -1.11
C ARG A 12 -18.01 9.52 -1.17
N GLU A 13 -17.70 10.05 -2.35
CA GLU A 13 -17.16 11.40 -2.48
C GLU A 13 -18.23 12.47 -2.14
N LEU A 14 -19.48 12.30 -2.57
CA LEU A 14 -20.57 13.18 -2.15
C LEU A 14 -20.80 13.14 -0.62
N LEU A 15 -20.74 11.96 -0.03
CA LEU A 15 -20.81 11.80 1.43
C LEU A 15 -19.65 12.51 2.12
N ARG A 16 -18.44 12.37 1.63
CA ARG A 16 -17.23 13.05 2.12
C ARG A 16 -17.41 14.56 2.12
N ASP A 17 -17.84 15.14 1.00
CA ASP A 17 -18.04 16.57 0.84
C ASP A 17 -19.16 17.10 1.75
N SER A 18 -20.25 16.35 1.89
CA SER A 18 -21.36 16.68 2.79
C SER A 18 -20.91 16.74 4.25
N VAL A 19 -20.22 15.68 4.73
CA VAL A 19 -19.74 15.61 6.13
C VAL A 19 -18.68 16.67 6.39
N ARG A 20 -17.76 16.87 5.46
CA ARG A 20 -16.72 17.92 5.55
C ARG A 20 -17.32 19.31 5.63
N GLY A 21 -18.28 19.62 4.76
CA GLY A 21 -18.97 20.91 4.76
C GLY A 21 -19.74 21.17 6.08
N PHE A 22 -20.43 20.15 6.56
CA PHE A 22 -21.14 20.24 7.85
C PHE A 22 -20.18 20.49 9.01
N LEU A 23 -19.09 19.72 9.11
CA LEU A 23 -18.10 19.87 10.20
C LEU A 23 -17.38 21.22 10.12
N ALA A 24 -17.05 21.70 8.93
CA ALA A 24 -16.45 23.03 8.77
C ALA A 24 -17.34 24.16 9.29
N GLN A 25 -18.66 24.01 9.19
CA GLN A 25 -19.63 25.00 9.66
C GLN A 25 -19.95 24.89 11.16
N HIS A 26 -20.07 23.65 11.67
CA HIS A 26 -20.59 23.40 13.01
C HIS A 26 -19.54 22.94 14.04
N TRP A 27 -18.36 22.55 13.57
CA TRP A 27 -17.21 22.15 14.40
C TRP A 27 -15.93 22.87 13.95
N PRO A 28 -15.88 24.22 14.00
CA PRO A 28 -14.76 24.98 13.47
C PRO A 28 -13.48 24.79 14.32
N GLY A 29 -12.35 24.77 13.63
CA GLY A 29 -11.05 24.43 14.17
C GLY A 29 -10.61 25.24 15.39
N ALA A 30 -10.83 26.55 15.39
CA ALA A 30 -10.38 27.43 16.46
C ALA A 30 -11.03 27.14 17.85
N GLY A 31 -12.26 26.63 17.85
CA GLY A 31 -12.99 26.28 19.08
C GLY A 31 -12.93 24.78 19.43
N ALA A 32 -12.43 23.94 18.56
CA ALA A 32 -12.58 22.47 18.68
C ALA A 32 -11.92 21.88 19.93
N VAL A 33 -10.80 22.44 20.41
CA VAL A 33 -10.10 21.95 21.61
C VAL A 33 -10.94 22.18 22.85
N ALA A 34 -11.49 23.37 23.02
CA ALA A 34 -12.36 23.69 24.15
C ALA A 34 -13.71 22.94 24.07
N ALA A 35 -14.28 22.84 22.89
CA ALA A 35 -15.55 22.17 22.65
C ALA A 35 -15.52 20.64 22.91
N GLN A 36 -14.37 19.98 22.91
CA GLN A 36 -14.26 18.56 23.22
C GLN A 36 -14.73 18.17 24.63
N ALA A 37 -14.65 19.10 25.56
CA ALA A 37 -15.16 18.93 26.94
C ALA A 37 -16.58 19.48 27.14
N ASP A 38 -17.13 20.18 26.15
CA ASP A 38 -18.45 20.82 26.23
C ASP A 38 -19.54 19.86 25.75
N SER A 39 -20.30 19.30 26.69
CA SER A 39 -21.38 18.36 26.39
C SER A 39 -22.49 18.95 25.53
N VAL A 40 -22.75 20.26 25.63
CA VAL A 40 -23.78 20.96 24.84
C VAL A 40 -23.34 21.12 23.40
N ALA A 41 -22.07 21.50 23.17
CA ALA A 41 -21.50 21.61 21.86
C ALA A 41 -21.49 20.23 21.16
N LEU A 42 -21.04 19.18 21.86
CA LEU A 42 -21.03 17.80 21.34
C LEU A 42 -22.43 17.32 20.97
N ALA A 43 -23.44 17.52 21.86
CA ALA A 43 -24.82 17.15 21.63
C ALA A 43 -25.47 17.92 20.46
N THR A 44 -25.05 19.15 20.23
CA THR A 44 -25.55 19.99 19.13
C THR A 44 -25.06 19.46 17.78
N VAL A 45 -23.76 19.19 17.66
CA VAL A 45 -23.18 18.60 16.45
C VAL A 45 -23.72 17.18 16.18
N TRP A 46 -23.89 16.39 17.26
CA TRP A 46 -24.49 15.05 17.17
C TRP A 46 -25.88 15.07 16.55
N ARG A 47 -26.78 15.95 17.04
CA ARG A 47 -28.11 16.07 16.46
C ARG A 47 -28.10 16.53 15.01
N GLY A 48 -27.16 17.38 14.64
CA GLY A 48 -26.97 17.78 13.23
C GLY A 48 -26.55 16.61 12.32
N LEU A 49 -25.62 15.77 12.78
CA LEU A 49 -25.19 14.58 12.06
C LEU A 49 -26.32 13.53 11.96
N ALA A 50 -27.12 13.39 13.03
CA ALA A 50 -28.32 12.56 13.02
C ALA A 50 -29.36 13.07 12.01
N GLY A 51 -29.54 14.40 11.90
CA GLY A 51 -30.40 15.03 10.91
C GLY A 51 -29.97 14.76 9.46
N GLN A 52 -28.71 14.37 9.23
CA GLN A 52 -28.19 13.91 7.95
C GLN A 52 -28.26 12.37 7.77
N GLY A 53 -28.85 11.66 8.73
CA GLY A 53 -28.96 10.19 8.69
C GLY A 53 -27.70 9.43 9.10
N LEU A 54 -26.61 10.09 9.50
CA LEU A 54 -25.33 9.41 9.77
C LEU A 54 -25.36 8.48 10.98
N THR A 55 -26.26 8.70 11.92
CA THR A 55 -26.49 7.80 13.06
C THR A 55 -27.22 6.52 12.69
N MET A 56 -27.72 6.40 11.45
CA MET A 56 -28.38 5.21 10.91
C MET A 56 -27.45 4.26 10.15
N LEU A 57 -26.20 4.66 9.91
CA LEU A 57 -25.22 3.79 9.27
C LEU A 57 -25.14 2.43 9.98
N GLY A 58 -25.05 1.35 9.20
CA GLY A 58 -25.03 -0.01 9.70
C GLY A 58 -26.39 -0.61 10.12
N SER A 59 -27.50 0.15 10.03
CA SER A 59 -28.83 -0.38 10.30
C SER A 59 -29.39 -1.18 9.12
N ASP A 60 -29.05 -0.78 7.91
CA ASP A 60 -29.43 -1.42 6.66
C ASP A 60 -28.32 -1.23 5.62
N ALA A 61 -28.13 -2.23 4.75
CA ALA A 61 -27.11 -2.16 3.68
C ALA A 61 -27.40 -1.04 2.67
N GLU A 62 -28.66 -0.64 2.47
CA GLU A 62 -29.04 0.47 1.58
C GLU A 62 -28.67 1.84 2.15
N ILE A 63 -28.57 1.95 3.49
CA ILE A 63 -28.21 3.21 4.18
C ILE A 63 -26.68 3.40 4.17
N GLY A 64 -25.93 2.29 4.24
CA GLY A 64 -24.48 2.26 4.17
C GLY A 64 -23.86 1.32 5.20
N GLY A 65 -22.67 0.83 4.82
CA GLY A 65 -21.90 -0.14 5.56
C GLY A 65 -20.63 0.43 6.19
N MET A 66 -19.64 -0.44 6.33
CA MET A 66 -18.34 -0.07 6.89
C MET A 66 -17.54 0.85 5.96
N SER A 67 -17.71 0.72 4.64
CA SER A 67 -17.06 1.58 3.64
C SER A 67 -17.48 3.04 3.79
N GLU A 68 -18.77 3.33 3.97
CA GLU A 68 -19.31 4.68 4.22
C GLU A 68 -18.90 5.18 5.61
N MET A 69 -18.88 4.30 6.62
CA MET A 69 -18.42 4.67 7.96
C MET A 69 -16.96 5.10 7.95
N LEU A 70 -16.05 4.45 7.19
CA LEU A 70 -14.66 4.90 7.10
C LEU A 70 -14.54 6.31 6.53
N VAL A 71 -15.32 6.64 5.50
CA VAL A 71 -15.36 8.01 4.94
C VAL A 71 -15.78 9.03 6.01
N VAL A 72 -16.83 8.72 6.75
CA VAL A 72 -17.31 9.60 7.84
C VAL A 72 -16.26 9.76 8.94
N MET A 73 -15.60 8.66 9.33
CA MET A 73 -14.57 8.70 10.36
C MET A 73 -13.31 9.46 9.92
N GLU A 74 -12.93 9.38 8.65
CA GLU A 74 -11.84 10.19 8.09
C GLU A 74 -12.15 11.69 8.22
N GLU A 75 -13.39 12.13 7.93
CA GLU A 75 -13.76 13.53 8.04
C GLU A 75 -13.88 13.98 9.50
N LEU A 76 -14.37 13.13 10.42
CA LEU A 76 -14.29 13.41 11.84
C LEU A 76 -12.83 13.58 12.32
N GLY A 77 -11.95 12.72 11.84
CA GLY A 77 -10.51 12.82 12.11
C GLY A 77 -9.90 14.12 11.59
N ARG A 78 -10.23 14.45 10.33
CA ARG A 78 -9.82 15.70 9.68
C ARG A 78 -10.25 16.95 10.48
N ALA A 79 -11.41 16.90 11.09
CA ALA A 79 -11.91 17.96 12.00
C ALA A 79 -11.41 17.82 13.44
N ALA A 80 -10.66 16.77 13.79
CA ALA A 80 -10.33 16.37 15.16
C ALA A 80 -11.57 16.27 16.08
N CYS A 81 -12.71 15.84 15.54
CA CYS A 81 -13.99 15.72 16.22
C CYS A 81 -14.09 14.38 16.97
N PRO A 82 -14.43 14.35 18.29
CA PRO A 82 -14.43 13.14 19.10
C PRO A 82 -15.76 12.37 19.06
N LEU A 83 -16.75 12.78 18.28
CA LEU A 83 -18.08 12.18 18.28
C LEU A 83 -18.05 10.68 17.95
N PRO A 84 -18.86 9.84 18.64
CA PRO A 84 -18.78 8.40 18.60
C PRO A 84 -19.65 7.78 17.48
N LEU A 85 -19.55 8.27 16.23
CA LEU A 85 -20.36 7.73 15.12
C LEU A 85 -20.03 6.27 14.79
N ALA A 86 -18.78 5.84 14.96
CA ALA A 86 -18.44 4.42 14.84
C ALA A 86 -19.18 3.58 15.87
N ASP A 87 -19.28 4.06 17.12
CA ASP A 87 -19.99 3.33 18.18
C ASP A 87 -21.50 3.23 17.87
N ALA A 88 -22.08 4.29 17.27
CA ALA A 88 -23.47 4.29 16.79
C ALA A 88 -23.70 3.20 15.73
N MET A 89 -22.85 3.14 14.73
CA MET A 89 -22.90 2.08 13.70
C MET A 89 -22.80 0.68 14.32
N LEU A 90 -21.89 0.48 15.26
CA LEU A 90 -21.70 -0.81 15.92
C LEU A 90 -22.93 -1.21 16.76
N VAL A 91 -23.62 -0.23 17.37
CA VAL A 91 -24.91 -0.47 18.03
C VAL A 91 -25.97 -0.90 17.02
N ASN A 92 -26.03 -0.27 15.84
CA ASN A 92 -26.94 -0.66 14.77
C ASN A 92 -26.65 -2.08 14.26
N LEU A 93 -25.38 -2.41 13.99
CA LEU A 93 -24.95 -3.75 13.55
C LEU A 93 -25.26 -4.82 14.61
N ALA A 94 -25.02 -4.51 15.87
CA ALA A 94 -25.25 -5.46 16.95
C ALA A 94 -26.75 -5.71 17.22
N PHE A 95 -27.60 -4.71 17.05
CA PHE A 95 -28.97 -4.73 17.60
C PHE A 95 -30.06 -4.29 16.64
N GLY A 96 -29.78 -3.92 15.41
CA GLY A 96 -30.79 -3.45 14.44
C GLY A 96 -31.96 -4.40 14.24
N GLN A 97 -31.75 -5.70 14.44
CA GLN A 97 -32.75 -6.77 14.33
C GLN A 97 -33.24 -7.32 15.68
N THR A 98 -32.98 -6.59 16.80
CA THR A 98 -33.30 -7.12 18.14
C THR A 98 -34.79 -7.16 18.42
N GLY A 99 -35.25 -8.26 19.11
CA GLY A 99 -36.60 -8.36 19.71
C GLY A 99 -36.75 -7.60 21.04
N ASP A 100 -35.66 -7.16 21.69
CA ASP A 100 -35.68 -6.49 23.00
C ASP A 100 -36.26 -5.07 22.88
N ALA A 101 -37.29 -4.78 23.67
CA ALA A 101 -38.00 -3.49 23.61
C ALA A 101 -37.13 -2.33 24.08
N THR A 102 -36.27 -2.53 25.10
CA THR A 102 -35.38 -1.51 25.66
C THR A 102 -34.32 -1.13 24.65
N VAL A 103 -33.71 -2.13 24.01
CA VAL A 103 -32.67 -1.90 23.00
C VAL A 103 -33.25 -1.30 21.72
N ARG A 104 -34.47 -1.68 21.29
CA ARG A 104 -35.16 -1.01 20.18
C ARG A 104 -35.45 0.46 20.47
N ALA A 105 -35.86 0.78 21.70
CA ALA A 105 -36.06 2.17 22.10
C ALA A 105 -34.77 2.99 22.03
N LEU A 106 -33.63 2.39 22.43
CA LEU A 106 -32.32 3.01 22.29
C LEU A 106 -31.95 3.25 20.83
N VAL A 107 -32.11 2.23 19.95
CA VAL A 107 -31.82 2.35 18.49
C VAL A 107 -32.69 3.44 17.86
N SER A 108 -34.00 3.50 18.20
CA SER A 108 -34.88 4.56 17.71
C SER A 108 -34.46 5.95 18.17
N ALA A 109 -34.06 6.10 19.45
CA ALA A 109 -33.54 7.34 19.99
C ALA A 109 -32.19 7.74 19.39
N LEU A 110 -31.34 6.77 19.07
CA LEU A 110 -30.08 6.94 18.35
C LEU A 110 -30.32 7.51 16.95
N HIS A 111 -31.22 6.90 16.17
CA HIS A 111 -31.56 7.37 14.83
C HIS A 111 -32.11 8.81 14.84
N ALA A 112 -32.91 9.15 15.85
CA ALA A 112 -33.43 10.52 16.04
C ALA A 112 -32.39 11.50 16.60
N GLY A 113 -31.16 11.09 16.89
CA GLY A 113 -30.15 11.93 17.55
C GLY A 113 -30.43 12.29 19.01
N ALA A 114 -31.42 11.66 19.61
CA ALA A 114 -31.83 11.88 21.03
C ALA A 114 -30.96 11.05 21.99
N ALA A 115 -30.35 9.95 21.54
CA ALA A 115 -29.39 9.18 22.30
C ALA A 115 -28.03 9.20 21.63
N MET A 116 -26.97 9.23 22.45
CA MET A 116 -25.57 9.12 22.03
C MET A 116 -24.94 7.95 22.80
N PRO A 117 -25.04 6.71 22.32
CA PRO A 117 -24.38 5.57 22.94
C PRO A 117 -22.87 5.63 22.65
N VAL A 118 -22.06 5.20 23.61
CA VAL A 118 -20.63 4.97 23.45
C VAL A 118 -20.32 3.51 23.71
N LEU A 119 -19.36 2.96 22.95
CA LEU A 119 -18.84 1.62 23.14
C LEU A 119 -17.53 1.71 23.92
N ALA A 120 -17.52 1.21 25.14
CA ALA A 120 -16.36 1.21 26.00
C ALA A 120 -16.09 -0.22 26.51
N LEU A 121 -15.22 -0.93 25.83
CA LEU A 121 -15.01 -2.36 25.99
C LEU A 121 -14.01 -2.70 27.11
N GLY A 122 -13.39 -1.68 27.71
CA GLY A 122 -12.55 -1.84 28.88
C GLY A 122 -11.34 -2.75 28.63
N ILE A 123 -11.05 -3.62 29.60
CA ILE A 123 -9.95 -4.59 29.54
C ILE A 123 -10.06 -5.53 28.31
N ALA A 124 -11.25 -5.73 27.77
CA ALA A 124 -11.45 -6.54 26.59
C ALA A 124 -10.81 -5.92 25.32
N ASP A 125 -10.49 -4.62 25.33
CA ASP A 125 -9.66 -3.97 24.30
C ASP A 125 -8.16 -4.36 24.37
N GLY A 126 -7.78 -5.17 25.38
CA GLY A 126 -6.41 -5.64 25.59
C GLY A 126 -5.56 -4.68 26.44
N ASP A 127 -6.15 -3.65 27.01
CA ASP A 127 -5.49 -2.72 27.92
C ASP A 127 -6.15 -2.73 29.31
N ALA A 128 -5.46 -3.31 30.30
CA ALA A 128 -5.94 -3.37 31.67
C ALA A 128 -6.18 -1.98 32.31
N SER A 129 -5.53 -0.92 31.80
CA SER A 129 -5.74 0.46 32.26
C SER A 129 -7.10 1.05 31.85
N ALA A 130 -7.74 0.46 30.84
CA ALA A 130 -9.07 0.89 30.38
C ALA A 130 -10.21 0.56 31.39
N GLY A 131 -9.90 -0.28 32.38
CA GLY A 131 -10.84 -0.66 33.42
C GLY A 131 -11.76 -1.82 33.04
N ALA A 132 -12.60 -2.23 33.96
CA ALA A 132 -13.58 -3.30 33.77
C ALA A 132 -14.82 -3.08 34.63
N ILE A 133 -15.91 -3.75 34.29
CA ILE A 133 -17.10 -3.85 35.12
C ILE A 133 -17.34 -5.30 35.55
N THR A 134 -17.97 -5.49 36.69
CA THR A 134 -18.53 -6.76 37.12
C THR A 134 -20.03 -6.64 37.24
N VAL A 135 -20.78 -7.65 36.79
CA VAL A 135 -22.23 -7.71 36.90
C VAL A 135 -22.61 -8.75 37.95
N ARG A 136 -23.40 -8.33 38.96
CA ARG A 136 -23.97 -9.19 40.02
C ARG A 136 -25.38 -8.73 40.34
N ASP A 137 -26.30 -9.68 40.45
CA ASP A 137 -27.70 -9.41 40.84
C ASP A 137 -28.34 -8.23 40.04
N GLU A 138 -28.16 -8.25 38.71
CA GLU A 138 -28.63 -7.20 37.79
C GLU A 138 -28.07 -5.79 38.05
N HIS A 139 -26.94 -5.70 38.71
CA HIS A 139 -26.23 -4.43 38.94
C HIS A 139 -24.79 -4.49 38.44
N ALA A 140 -24.31 -3.36 37.96
CA ALA A 140 -22.93 -3.18 37.52
C ALA A 140 -22.12 -2.39 38.54
N ASP A 141 -20.92 -2.86 38.85
CA ASP A 141 -19.90 -2.21 39.65
C ASP A 141 -18.59 -2.15 38.86
N GLY A 142 -17.84 -1.07 39.00
CA GLY A 142 -16.52 -0.93 38.36
C GLY A 142 -16.30 0.44 37.74
N ARG A 143 -15.34 0.51 36.81
CA ARG A 143 -15.05 1.73 36.08
C ARG A 143 -14.54 1.46 34.68
N LEU A 144 -14.82 2.40 33.77
CA LEU A 144 -14.30 2.45 32.41
C LEU A 144 -13.57 3.77 32.21
N ARG A 145 -12.45 3.76 31.51
CA ARG A 145 -11.59 4.92 31.31
C ARG A 145 -11.35 5.17 29.82
N PHE A 146 -10.89 6.36 29.51
CA PHE A 146 -10.54 6.79 28.15
C PHE A 146 -11.74 6.74 27.18
N VAL A 147 -12.91 7.10 27.67
CA VAL A 147 -14.15 7.12 26.87
C VAL A 147 -14.26 8.46 26.18
N ASP A 148 -14.18 8.49 24.86
CA ASP A 148 -14.40 9.69 24.04
C ASP A 148 -15.86 10.14 24.14
N ALA A 149 -16.08 11.46 24.16
CA ALA A 149 -17.41 12.08 24.25
C ALA A 149 -18.29 11.61 25.43
N GLY A 150 -17.72 10.93 26.40
CA GLY A 150 -18.48 10.40 27.57
C GLY A 150 -19.24 11.45 28.36
N SER A 151 -18.82 12.73 28.36
CA SER A 151 -19.54 13.84 28.98
C SER A 151 -20.89 14.14 28.32
N ALA A 152 -21.10 13.78 27.06
CA ALA A 152 -22.34 13.96 26.32
C ALA A 152 -23.09 12.63 26.07
N ALA A 153 -22.46 11.50 26.39
CA ALA A 153 -23.03 10.19 26.17
C ALA A 153 -24.27 9.95 27.05
N SER A 154 -25.27 9.27 26.49
CA SER A 154 -26.49 8.87 27.20
C SER A 154 -26.42 7.44 27.72
N HIS A 155 -25.72 6.58 27.03
CA HIS A 155 -25.59 5.14 27.34
C HIS A 155 -24.16 4.66 27.11
N VAL A 156 -23.75 3.64 27.84
CA VAL A 156 -22.52 2.89 27.59
C VAL A 156 -22.92 1.45 27.25
N LEU A 157 -22.42 0.98 26.12
CA LEU A 157 -22.37 -0.44 25.79
C LEU A 157 -20.98 -0.94 26.13
N THR A 158 -20.91 -1.96 26.99
CA THR A 158 -19.63 -2.52 27.46
C THR A 158 -19.72 -4.04 27.53
N VAL A 159 -18.65 -4.68 27.99
CA VAL A 159 -18.63 -6.12 28.28
C VAL A 159 -18.34 -6.34 29.75
N ASP A 160 -18.84 -7.43 30.31
CA ASP A 160 -18.49 -7.83 31.68
C ASP A 160 -17.00 -8.26 31.77
N ALA A 161 -16.50 -8.46 32.98
CA ALA A 161 -15.09 -8.81 33.20
C ALA A 161 -14.67 -10.13 32.55
N ALA A 162 -15.62 -11.02 32.23
CA ALA A 162 -15.34 -12.24 31.46
C ALA A 162 -15.14 -11.95 29.96
N GLY A 163 -15.59 -10.79 29.48
CA GLY A 163 -15.39 -10.33 28.10
C GLY A 163 -16.29 -10.97 27.05
N ASP A 164 -17.32 -11.70 27.45
CA ASP A 164 -18.20 -12.46 26.56
C ASP A 164 -19.64 -11.95 26.48
N ARG A 165 -20.09 -11.14 27.46
CA ARG A 165 -21.45 -10.61 27.52
C ARG A 165 -21.49 -9.10 27.38
N LEU A 166 -22.32 -8.62 26.46
CA LEU A 166 -22.60 -7.19 26.34
C LEU A 166 -23.53 -6.74 27.46
N VAL A 167 -23.25 -5.56 27.97
CA VAL A 167 -24.01 -4.91 29.07
C VAL A 167 -24.36 -3.50 28.64
N LEU A 168 -25.65 -3.15 28.70
CA LEU A 168 -26.16 -1.81 28.41
C LEU A 168 -26.41 -1.07 29.71
N LEU A 169 -25.76 0.10 29.87
CA LEU A 169 -25.85 0.96 31.04
C LEU A 169 -26.32 2.36 30.63
N ARG A 170 -27.19 2.97 31.43
CA ARG A 170 -27.64 4.33 31.23
C ARG A 170 -26.87 5.29 32.15
N LEU A 171 -26.27 6.34 31.57
CA LEU A 171 -25.36 7.23 32.31
C LEU A 171 -26.05 8.26 33.22
N GLY A 172 -27.35 8.47 33.11
CA GLY A 172 -28.10 9.38 33.96
C GLY A 172 -28.67 8.77 35.26
N ASP A 173 -28.48 7.47 35.46
CA ASP A 173 -29.07 6.77 36.59
C ASP A 173 -28.24 6.92 37.88
N PRO A 174 -28.89 6.86 39.05
CA PRO A 174 -28.19 6.89 40.34
C PRO A 174 -27.14 5.78 40.44
N GLY A 175 -25.94 6.10 40.91
CA GLY A 175 -24.81 5.18 40.97
C GLY A 175 -23.84 5.29 39.79
N CYS A 176 -24.08 6.18 38.83
CA CYS A 176 -23.16 6.52 37.78
C CYS A 176 -22.46 7.86 38.02
N SER A 177 -21.16 7.93 37.81
CA SER A 177 -20.36 9.16 37.83
C SER A 177 -19.51 9.27 36.58
N VAL A 178 -19.56 10.40 35.88
CA VAL A 178 -18.79 10.70 34.67
C VAL A 178 -17.86 11.87 34.99
N LEU A 179 -16.54 11.61 34.91
CA LEU A 179 -15.51 12.61 35.22
C LEU A 179 -14.60 12.84 34.03
N PRO A 180 -14.34 14.12 33.65
CA PRO A 180 -13.35 14.42 32.62
C PRO A 180 -11.94 13.96 33.03
N VAL A 181 -11.21 13.35 32.10
CA VAL A 181 -9.82 12.92 32.25
C VAL A 181 -8.95 13.65 31.23
N ARG A 182 -7.85 14.21 31.70
CA ARG A 182 -6.85 14.78 30.79
C ARG A 182 -6.01 13.69 30.17
N ALA A 183 -6.12 13.53 28.85
CA ALA A 183 -5.28 12.65 28.06
C ALA A 183 -4.57 13.44 26.97
N MET A 184 -3.25 13.26 26.82
CA MET A 184 -2.43 14.07 25.91
C MET A 184 -2.58 15.58 26.08
N GLY A 185 -2.87 16.02 27.31
CA GLY A 185 -3.12 17.45 27.62
C GLY A 185 -4.55 17.95 27.36
N LEU A 186 -5.44 17.15 26.79
CA LEU A 186 -6.83 17.50 26.49
C LEU A 186 -7.81 16.88 27.50
N ALA A 187 -8.93 17.57 27.75
CA ALA A 187 -10.01 17.14 28.67
C ALA A 187 -11.15 16.41 27.92
N GLY A 188 -10.94 15.95 26.70
CA GLY A 188 -11.99 15.34 25.87
C GLY A 188 -12.33 13.89 26.19
N GLN A 189 -11.59 13.24 27.09
CA GLN A 189 -11.88 11.89 27.53
C GLN A 189 -12.50 11.86 28.93
N THR A 190 -13.19 10.75 29.22
CA THR A 190 -13.86 10.60 30.52
C THR A 190 -13.51 9.29 31.20
N GLU A 191 -13.56 9.28 32.52
CA GLU A 191 -13.68 8.10 33.36
C GLU A 191 -15.14 7.98 33.83
N ILE A 192 -15.73 6.81 33.68
CA ILE A 192 -17.09 6.48 34.08
C ILE A 192 -17.02 5.44 35.18
N THR A 193 -17.55 5.77 36.37
CA THR A 193 -17.58 4.87 37.51
C THR A 193 -19.01 4.42 37.80
N PHE A 194 -19.15 3.14 38.11
CA PHE A 194 -20.43 2.50 38.40
C PHE A 194 -20.39 1.92 39.83
N ALA A 195 -21.42 2.26 40.61
CA ALA A 195 -21.60 1.77 41.97
C ALA A 195 -23.05 1.26 42.12
N LYS A 196 -23.25 -0.05 42.10
CA LYS A 196 -24.55 -0.72 42.10
C LYS A 196 -25.51 -0.11 41.09
N LEU A 197 -25.02 0.17 39.87
CA LEU A 197 -25.84 0.71 38.80
C LEU A 197 -26.74 -0.39 38.23
N PRO A 198 -28.07 -0.22 38.17
CA PRO A 198 -28.95 -1.18 37.52
C PRO A 198 -28.56 -1.37 36.06
N ILE A 199 -28.50 -2.62 35.58
CA ILE A 199 -28.29 -2.90 34.16
C ILE A 199 -29.64 -2.77 33.43
N HIS A 200 -29.62 -2.11 32.26
CA HIS A 200 -30.79 -1.94 31.41
C HIS A 200 -31.04 -3.10 30.43
N GLY A 201 -30.14 -4.06 30.39
CA GLY A 201 -30.27 -5.27 29.62
C GLY A 201 -28.93 -5.99 29.42
N LEU A 202 -29.03 -7.25 29.07
CA LEU A 202 -27.93 -8.10 28.59
C LEU A 202 -28.23 -8.47 27.13
N PRO A 203 -28.12 -7.52 26.20
CA PRO A 203 -28.56 -7.72 24.85
C PRO A 203 -27.68 -8.74 24.14
N LYS A 204 -28.34 -9.66 23.40
CA LYS A 204 -27.65 -10.59 22.52
C LYS A 204 -27.32 -9.86 21.20
N ALA A 205 -26.07 -9.71 20.91
CA ALA A 205 -25.64 -9.13 19.63
C ALA A 205 -25.84 -10.11 18.47
N ALA A 206 -26.17 -9.56 17.30
CA ALA A 206 -26.19 -10.31 16.04
C ALA A 206 -24.77 -10.60 15.52
N VAL A 207 -23.78 -9.82 15.98
CA VAL A 207 -22.36 -9.90 15.58
C VAL A 207 -21.53 -10.32 16.79
N PRO A 208 -20.52 -11.21 16.64
CA PRO A 208 -19.62 -11.56 17.73
C PRO A 208 -18.93 -10.34 18.35
N VAL A 209 -18.75 -10.33 19.67
CA VAL A 209 -18.10 -9.23 20.39
C VAL A 209 -16.70 -8.95 19.84
N SER A 210 -15.93 -10.01 19.52
CA SER A 210 -14.60 -9.89 18.91
C SER A 210 -14.61 -9.16 17.57
N ASP A 211 -15.67 -9.28 16.79
CA ASP A 211 -15.82 -8.62 15.51
C ASP A 211 -16.23 -7.14 15.70
N LEU A 212 -17.10 -6.84 16.69
CA LEU A 212 -17.39 -5.45 17.08
C LEU A 212 -16.10 -4.71 17.49
N HIS A 213 -15.23 -5.37 18.25
CA HIS A 213 -13.91 -4.82 18.58
C HIS A 213 -13.07 -4.52 17.35
N ARG A 214 -13.02 -5.46 16.39
CA ARG A 214 -12.20 -5.30 15.18
C ARG A 214 -12.72 -4.17 14.30
N LEU A 215 -14.05 -4.09 14.11
CA LEU A 215 -14.68 -3.02 13.34
C LEU A 215 -14.48 -1.64 14.00
N ARG A 216 -14.59 -1.57 15.34
CA ARG A 216 -14.30 -0.32 16.08
C ARG A 216 -12.85 0.13 15.88
N ARG A 217 -11.90 -0.78 15.99
CA ARG A 217 -10.48 -0.48 15.74
C ARG A 217 -10.24 0.01 14.32
N LEU A 218 -10.90 -0.60 13.32
CA LEU A 218 -10.82 -0.18 11.92
C LEU A 218 -11.34 1.26 11.75
N ALA A 219 -12.48 1.59 12.35
CA ALA A 219 -13.06 2.93 12.31
C ALA A 219 -12.19 3.98 13.02
N LEU A 220 -11.57 3.64 14.16
CA LEU A 220 -10.62 4.52 14.85
C LEU A 220 -9.35 4.76 14.03
N ALA A 221 -8.86 3.73 13.33
CA ALA A 221 -7.73 3.87 12.40
C ALA A 221 -8.05 4.83 11.24
N ALA A 222 -9.29 4.81 10.72
CA ALA A 222 -9.75 5.76 9.70
C ALA A 222 -9.82 7.19 10.25
N ARG A 223 -10.30 7.38 11.49
CA ARG A 223 -10.30 8.70 12.15
C ARG A 223 -8.86 9.22 12.35
N ALA A 224 -7.94 8.37 12.80
CA ALA A 224 -6.53 8.72 12.91
C ALA A 224 -5.91 9.07 11.54
N HIS A 225 -6.28 8.33 10.47
CA HIS A 225 -5.87 8.64 9.09
C HIS A 225 -6.34 10.02 8.66
N GLY A 226 -7.62 10.36 8.86
CA GLY A 226 -8.16 11.69 8.56
C GLY A 226 -7.42 12.82 9.26
N ALA A 227 -7.10 12.64 10.56
CA ALA A 227 -6.31 13.61 11.33
C ALA A 227 -4.87 13.74 10.80
N ALA A 228 -4.19 12.62 10.53
CA ALA A 228 -2.84 12.62 9.97
C ALA A 228 -2.81 13.26 8.58
N ARG A 229 -3.80 12.97 7.74
CA ARG A 229 -3.94 13.54 6.39
C ARG A 229 -4.10 15.05 6.44
N ARG A 230 -4.93 15.59 7.34
CA ARG A 230 -5.10 17.04 7.51
C ARG A 230 -3.79 17.71 7.94
N ALA A 231 -3.11 17.15 8.94
CA ALA A 231 -1.82 17.68 9.38
C ALA A 231 -0.77 17.67 8.25
N PHE A 232 -0.78 16.62 7.45
CA PHE A 232 0.11 16.47 6.29
C PHE A 232 -0.18 17.53 5.22
N GLU A 233 -1.42 17.74 4.83
CA GLU A 233 -1.81 18.76 3.83
C GLU A 233 -1.36 20.16 4.29
N MET A 234 -1.61 20.51 5.54
CA MET A 234 -1.13 21.78 6.11
C MET A 234 0.40 21.89 6.07
N ALA A 235 1.12 20.79 6.34
CA ALA A 235 2.60 20.79 6.30
C ALA A 235 3.13 20.95 4.86
N VAL A 236 2.46 20.35 3.87
CA VAL A 236 2.77 20.53 2.45
C VAL A 236 2.56 21.98 2.02
N ASP A 237 1.44 22.60 2.38
CA ASP A 237 1.16 23.99 2.04
C ASP A 237 2.15 24.93 2.72
N TYR A 238 2.43 24.72 4.01
CA TYR A 238 3.45 25.47 4.74
C TYR A 238 4.84 25.35 4.08
N ALA A 239 5.22 24.15 3.61
CA ALA A 239 6.50 23.93 2.95
C ALA A 239 6.60 24.65 1.59
N LYS A 240 5.49 24.90 0.90
CA LYS A 240 5.46 25.71 -0.33
C LYS A 240 5.64 27.19 -0.07
N GLU A 241 5.13 27.70 1.06
CA GLU A 241 5.07 29.14 1.38
C GLU A 241 6.24 29.62 2.24
N ARG A 242 6.62 28.83 3.26
CA ARG A 242 7.66 29.22 4.23
C ARG A 242 9.03 29.33 3.58
N GLN A 243 9.63 30.50 3.68
CA GLN A 243 10.96 30.75 3.14
C GLN A 243 12.03 30.76 4.23
N GLN A 244 13.11 30.05 4.00
CA GLN A 244 14.36 30.09 4.76
C GLN A 244 15.55 29.87 3.80
N PHE A 245 16.71 30.49 4.10
CA PHE A 245 17.87 30.44 3.24
C PHE A 245 17.59 30.94 1.80
N GLY A 246 16.69 31.93 1.67
CA GLY A 246 16.36 32.60 0.42
C GLY A 246 15.43 31.82 -0.53
N LYS A 247 14.81 30.70 -0.08
CA LYS A 247 13.89 29.90 -0.88
C LYS A 247 12.86 29.15 -0.01
N PRO A 248 11.75 28.67 -0.61
CA PRO A 248 10.77 27.84 0.12
C PRO A 248 11.43 26.62 0.74
N ILE A 249 11.01 26.25 1.98
CA ILE A 249 11.59 25.08 2.65
C ILE A 249 11.29 23.78 1.90
N GLY A 250 10.18 23.70 1.15
CA GLY A 250 9.84 22.57 0.29
C GLY A 250 10.76 22.37 -0.91
N SER A 251 11.70 23.29 -1.20
CA SER A 251 12.74 23.09 -2.20
C SER A 251 13.96 22.29 -1.69
N PHE A 252 14.07 22.08 -0.37
CA PHE A 252 15.13 21.24 0.18
C PHE A 252 14.76 19.77 0.09
N GLN A 253 15.66 18.97 -0.50
CA GLN A 253 15.42 17.54 -0.72
C GLN A 253 15.11 16.78 0.58
N ALA A 254 15.75 17.15 1.70
CA ALA A 254 15.48 16.57 3.01
C ALA A 254 14.02 16.75 3.45
N VAL A 255 13.38 17.90 3.17
CA VAL A 255 11.97 18.16 3.43
C VAL A 255 11.09 17.42 2.42
N GLN A 256 11.45 17.45 1.13
CA GLN A 256 10.75 16.75 0.06
C GLN A 256 10.62 15.26 0.35
N HIS A 257 11.71 14.60 0.71
CA HIS A 257 11.73 13.16 0.96
C HIS A 257 10.93 12.75 2.19
N LYS A 258 10.96 13.55 3.25
CA LYS A 258 10.11 13.34 4.43
C LYS A 258 8.63 13.40 4.08
N LEU A 259 8.20 14.43 3.35
CA LEU A 259 6.79 14.56 2.94
C LEU A 259 6.39 13.50 1.90
N ALA A 260 7.29 13.07 1.02
CA ALA A 260 7.05 11.95 0.12
C ALA A 260 6.82 10.64 0.90
N ASN A 261 7.62 10.36 1.95
CA ASN A 261 7.43 9.19 2.82
C ASN A 261 6.09 9.26 3.57
N CYS A 262 5.69 10.46 4.02
CA CYS A 262 4.37 10.65 4.63
C CYS A 262 3.23 10.31 3.65
N LEU A 263 3.33 10.75 2.38
CA LEU A 263 2.33 10.42 1.37
C LEU A 263 2.27 8.91 1.10
N ILE A 264 3.43 8.24 0.95
CA ILE A 264 3.50 6.78 0.77
C ILE A 264 2.77 6.06 1.91
N SER A 265 3.02 6.46 3.15
CA SER A 265 2.38 5.88 4.33
C SER A 265 0.88 6.14 4.37
N LEU A 266 0.44 7.37 4.07
CA LEU A 266 -0.98 7.75 4.07
C LEU A 266 -1.76 6.99 2.99
N GLU A 267 -1.22 6.87 1.77
CA GLU A 267 -1.88 6.12 0.70
C GLU A 267 -1.92 4.62 1.03
N GLY A 268 -0.85 4.05 1.58
CA GLY A 268 -0.84 2.66 2.06
C GLY A 268 -1.91 2.40 3.12
N VAL A 269 -2.03 3.27 4.12
CA VAL A 269 -3.08 3.18 5.15
C VAL A 269 -4.47 3.31 4.54
N ARG A 270 -4.69 4.34 3.72
CA ARG A 270 -6.00 4.58 3.07
C ARG A 270 -6.49 3.35 2.30
N LEU A 271 -5.65 2.83 1.41
CA LEU A 271 -6.02 1.72 0.55
C LEU A 271 -6.31 0.44 1.34
N THR A 272 -5.50 0.13 2.36
CA THR A 272 -5.72 -1.08 3.17
C THR A 272 -6.94 -0.97 4.08
N LEU A 273 -7.23 0.22 4.65
CA LEU A 273 -8.44 0.45 5.43
C LEU A 273 -9.70 0.30 4.57
N HIS A 274 -9.74 0.95 3.39
CA HIS A 274 -10.88 0.87 2.49
C HIS A 274 -11.08 -0.55 1.93
N ASN A 275 -9.99 -1.27 1.61
CA ASN A 275 -10.10 -2.68 1.24
C ASN A 275 -10.71 -3.51 2.39
N ALA A 276 -10.22 -3.35 3.62
CA ALA A 276 -10.74 -4.11 4.77
C ALA A 276 -12.23 -3.86 5.01
N ALA A 277 -12.69 -2.61 4.85
CA ALA A 277 -14.11 -2.25 4.96
C ALA A 277 -14.95 -2.90 3.83
N ALA A 278 -14.48 -2.82 2.58
CA ALA A 278 -15.15 -3.45 1.45
C ALA A 278 -15.25 -4.98 1.62
N GLN A 279 -14.17 -5.63 2.10
CA GLN A 279 -14.17 -7.07 2.37
C GLN A 279 -15.20 -7.45 3.44
N TYR A 280 -15.40 -6.59 4.45
CA TYR A 280 -16.47 -6.79 5.45
C TYR A 280 -17.84 -6.63 4.82
N ASP A 281 -18.09 -5.56 4.07
CA ASP A 281 -19.38 -5.25 3.46
C ASP A 281 -19.81 -6.33 2.45
N PHE A 282 -18.85 -6.95 1.74
CA PHE A 282 -19.07 -8.10 0.85
C PHE A 282 -19.10 -9.46 1.55
N ALA A 283 -19.04 -9.49 2.89
CA ALA A 283 -19.02 -10.72 3.69
C ALA A 283 -17.91 -11.71 3.27
N SER A 284 -16.75 -11.20 2.85
CA SER A 284 -15.59 -12.02 2.52
C SER A 284 -15.14 -12.87 3.72
N ALA A 285 -14.76 -14.12 3.48
CA ALA A 285 -14.23 -14.98 4.53
C ALA A 285 -12.94 -14.42 5.18
N ASP A 286 -12.15 -13.67 4.41
CA ASP A 286 -10.84 -13.15 4.81
C ASP A 286 -10.90 -11.72 5.39
N TRP A 287 -12.09 -11.12 5.55
CA TRP A 287 -12.19 -9.72 6.01
C TRP A 287 -11.46 -9.47 7.35
N ARG A 288 -11.44 -10.48 8.24
CA ARG A 288 -10.75 -10.36 9.55
C ARG A 288 -9.25 -10.24 9.37
N TYR A 289 -8.68 -10.97 8.41
CA TYR A 289 -7.27 -10.84 8.04
C TYR A 289 -6.95 -9.44 7.51
N PHE A 290 -7.73 -8.95 6.55
CA PHE A 290 -7.51 -7.63 5.96
C PHE A 290 -7.66 -6.51 7.00
N ALA A 291 -8.63 -6.60 7.89
CA ALA A 291 -8.79 -5.64 8.98
C ALA A 291 -7.58 -5.65 9.94
N SER A 292 -7.09 -6.82 10.33
CA SER A 292 -5.92 -6.92 11.20
C SER A 292 -4.65 -6.43 10.51
N ALA A 293 -4.46 -6.69 9.21
CA ALA A 293 -3.34 -6.18 8.44
C ALA A 293 -3.36 -4.64 8.34
N ALA A 294 -4.51 -4.06 8.02
CA ALA A 294 -4.70 -2.62 7.95
C ALA A 294 -4.40 -1.92 9.29
N ILE A 295 -4.92 -2.45 10.41
CA ILE A 295 -4.71 -1.91 11.75
C ILE A 295 -3.23 -2.03 12.17
N ALA A 296 -2.60 -3.18 11.88
CA ALA A 296 -1.20 -3.43 12.22
C ALA A 296 -0.23 -2.47 11.53
N PHE A 297 -0.53 -2.07 10.30
CA PHE A 297 0.23 -1.08 9.56
C PHE A 297 -0.12 0.36 9.95
N ALA A 298 -1.41 0.69 10.08
CA ALA A 298 -1.88 2.06 10.31
C ALA A 298 -1.30 2.69 11.58
N GLY A 299 -1.24 1.95 12.69
CA GLY A 299 -0.80 2.49 13.98
C GLY A 299 0.58 3.17 13.92
N PRO A 300 1.68 2.46 13.62
CA PRO A 300 3.01 3.06 13.54
C PRO A 300 3.14 4.05 12.39
N ALA A 301 2.55 3.77 11.22
CA ALA A 301 2.63 4.65 10.06
C ALA A 301 2.02 6.03 10.33
N LEU A 302 0.81 6.10 10.88
CA LEU A 302 0.14 7.37 11.17
C LEU A 302 0.85 8.16 12.28
N ARG A 303 1.39 7.49 13.31
CA ARG A 303 2.20 8.18 14.33
C ARG A 303 3.47 8.78 13.72
N GLN A 304 4.15 8.05 12.82
CA GLN A 304 5.33 8.58 12.14
C GLN A 304 4.97 9.78 11.26
N VAL A 305 3.87 9.72 10.49
CA VAL A 305 3.37 10.88 9.72
C VAL A 305 3.12 12.08 10.61
N SER A 306 2.48 11.86 11.77
CA SER A 306 2.21 12.90 12.74
C SER A 306 3.47 13.58 13.28
N LEU A 307 4.54 12.83 13.55
CA LEU A 307 5.85 13.35 13.97
C LEU A 307 6.52 14.16 12.85
N GLU A 308 6.57 13.60 11.63
CA GLU A 308 7.25 14.25 10.50
C GLU A 308 6.57 15.54 10.06
N THR A 309 5.24 15.63 10.18
CA THR A 309 4.51 16.87 9.90
C THR A 309 4.84 17.95 10.92
N HIS A 310 4.97 17.61 12.21
CA HIS A 310 5.43 18.57 13.25
C HIS A 310 6.86 19.03 13.00
N HIS A 311 7.76 18.12 12.57
CA HIS A 311 9.11 18.51 12.20
C HIS A 311 9.12 19.48 11.01
N ALA A 312 8.22 19.33 10.04
CA ALA A 312 8.13 20.23 8.90
C ALA A 312 7.66 21.64 9.29
N PHE A 313 6.73 21.76 10.24
CA PHE A 313 6.30 23.07 10.79
C PHE A 313 7.40 23.74 11.61
N GLY A 314 8.29 22.99 12.26
CA GLY A 314 9.23 23.53 13.25
C GLY A 314 8.50 24.09 14.47
N ALA A 315 8.99 25.16 15.07
CA ALA A 315 8.47 25.72 16.33
C ALA A 315 6.98 26.10 16.28
N ILE A 316 6.47 26.56 15.14
CA ILE A 316 5.07 26.97 15.01
C ILE A 316 4.10 25.79 15.19
N GLY A 317 4.48 24.60 14.74
CA GLY A 317 3.66 23.40 14.92
C GLY A 317 3.54 22.92 16.38
N TYR A 318 4.37 23.46 17.28
CA TYR A 318 4.37 23.16 18.70
C TYR A 318 3.51 24.15 19.51
N ALA A 319 3.11 25.29 18.92
CA ALA A 319 2.27 26.30 19.58
C ALA A 319 0.79 25.85 19.63
N GLU A 320 0.13 26.05 20.77
CA GLU A 320 -1.30 25.67 20.97
C GLU A 320 -2.28 26.49 20.10
N GLU A 321 -1.86 27.67 19.63
CA GLU A 321 -2.62 28.48 18.68
C GLU A 321 -2.65 27.90 17.27
N HIS A 322 -1.69 27.01 16.93
CA HIS A 322 -1.65 26.32 15.65
C HIS A 322 -2.57 25.12 15.65
N GLU A 323 -3.09 24.77 14.47
CA GLU A 323 -4.01 23.62 14.30
C GLU A 323 -3.32 22.26 14.50
N ALA A 324 -2.03 22.13 14.21
CA ALA A 324 -1.30 20.86 14.19
C ALA A 324 -1.34 20.07 15.52
N PRO A 325 -1.18 20.68 16.72
CA PRO A 325 -1.22 19.94 17.99
C PRO A 325 -2.48 19.11 18.22
N ARG A 326 -3.65 19.59 17.78
CA ARG A 326 -4.90 18.81 17.95
C ARG A 326 -4.93 17.56 17.09
N HIS A 327 -4.40 17.61 15.86
CA HIS A 327 -4.28 16.44 14.98
C HIS A 327 -3.25 15.44 15.51
N PHE A 328 -2.11 15.92 16.00
CA PHE A 328 -1.14 15.08 16.68
C PHE A 328 -1.78 14.27 17.82
N ARG A 329 -2.51 14.95 18.69
CA ARG A 329 -3.19 14.31 19.82
C ARG A 329 -4.24 13.30 19.35
N ARG A 330 -5.04 13.63 18.33
CA ARG A 330 -6.05 12.73 17.79
C ARG A 330 -5.43 11.45 17.21
N VAL A 331 -4.37 11.57 16.42
CA VAL A 331 -3.64 10.42 15.87
C VAL A 331 -3.15 9.50 16.99
N HIS A 332 -2.53 10.06 18.03
CA HIS A 332 -1.98 9.26 19.12
C HIS A 332 -3.08 8.63 19.99
N LEU A 333 -4.13 9.35 20.31
CA LEU A 333 -5.25 8.83 21.08
C LEU A 333 -5.95 7.70 20.34
N ASP A 334 -6.31 7.88 19.08
CA ASP A 334 -7.02 6.86 18.29
C ASP A 334 -6.17 5.62 18.04
N THR A 335 -4.90 5.80 17.68
CA THR A 335 -4.01 4.65 17.44
C THR A 335 -3.68 3.85 18.71
N LEU A 336 -3.77 4.46 19.89
CA LEU A 336 -3.67 3.76 21.17
C LEU A 336 -5.01 3.15 21.60
N ALA A 337 -6.14 3.86 21.38
CA ALA A 337 -7.47 3.36 21.71
C ALA A 337 -7.88 2.12 20.87
N MET A 338 -7.28 1.92 19.69
CA MET A 338 -7.46 0.67 18.93
C MET A 338 -6.59 -0.50 19.44
N GLY A 339 -6.00 -0.40 20.65
CA GLY A 339 -5.12 -1.41 21.23
C GLY A 339 -3.69 -1.37 20.69
N GLY A 340 -3.27 -0.25 20.09
CA GLY A 340 -1.99 -0.14 19.38
C GLY A 340 -1.95 -1.12 18.20
N VAL A 341 -0.81 -1.77 18.03
CA VAL A 341 -0.63 -2.79 16.97
C VAL A 341 -0.59 -4.22 17.50
N ARG A 342 -0.44 -4.37 18.79
CA ARG A 342 -0.15 -5.66 19.42
C ARG A 342 -1.19 -6.72 19.07
N ARG A 343 -2.47 -6.44 19.34
CA ARG A 343 -3.54 -7.42 19.11
C ARG A 343 -3.71 -7.75 17.64
N ALA A 344 -3.62 -6.76 16.76
CA ALA A 344 -3.72 -7.00 15.32
C ALA A 344 -2.58 -7.89 14.81
N ARG A 345 -1.37 -7.72 15.33
CA ARG A 345 -0.22 -8.59 15.00
C ARG A 345 -0.35 -9.98 15.61
N GLU A 346 -0.87 -10.11 16.84
CA GLU A 346 -1.21 -11.40 17.43
C GLU A 346 -2.24 -12.16 16.58
N GLU A 347 -3.28 -11.48 16.09
CA GLU A 347 -4.30 -12.05 15.20
C GLU A 347 -3.72 -12.51 13.86
N LEU A 348 -2.83 -11.71 13.23
CA LEU A 348 -2.12 -12.10 12.01
C LEU A 348 -1.20 -13.29 12.24
N ALA A 349 -0.42 -13.29 13.32
CA ALA A 349 0.45 -14.42 13.65
C ALA A 349 -0.36 -15.70 13.90
N ALA A 350 -1.50 -15.60 14.59
CA ALA A 350 -2.40 -16.72 14.83
C ALA A 350 -2.98 -17.28 13.51
N HIS A 351 -3.30 -16.41 12.54
CA HIS A 351 -3.73 -16.83 11.21
C HIS A 351 -2.72 -17.79 10.56
N TYR A 352 -1.43 -17.45 10.60
CA TYR A 352 -0.40 -18.30 10.00
C TYR A 352 -0.06 -19.54 10.82
N PHE A 353 0.13 -19.40 12.13
CA PHE A 353 0.74 -20.45 12.96
C PHE A 353 -0.27 -21.30 13.74
N ASP A 354 -1.41 -20.74 14.12
CA ASP A 354 -2.41 -21.45 14.91
C ASP A 354 -3.55 -22.00 14.05
N GLN A 355 -3.86 -21.31 12.92
CA GLN A 355 -4.95 -21.67 12.01
C GLN A 355 -4.45 -22.28 10.69
N GLY A 356 -3.13 -22.28 10.44
CA GLY A 356 -2.53 -22.83 9.22
C GLY A 356 -2.86 -22.03 7.94
N GLY A 357 -3.21 -20.76 8.08
CA GLY A 357 -3.58 -19.87 6.98
C GLY A 357 -2.41 -19.52 6.05
N SER A 358 -2.74 -18.89 4.94
CA SER A 358 -1.82 -18.34 3.93
C SER A 358 -2.24 -16.91 3.57
N LEU A 359 -1.47 -16.23 2.72
CA LEU A 359 -1.88 -14.93 2.18
C LEU A 359 -3.22 -15.08 1.43
N PRO A 360 -4.24 -14.27 1.77
CA PRO A 360 -5.50 -14.29 1.03
C PRO A 360 -5.30 -13.98 -0.45
N ARG A 361 -6.02 -14.66 -1.30
CA ARG A 361 -6.09 -14.32 -2.73
C ARG A 361 -7.07 -13.19 -2.94
N TYR A 362 -6.69 -12.18 -3.71
CA TYR A 362 -7.62 -11.12 -4.09
C TYR A 362 -8.65 -11.63 -5.08
N ASP A 363 -9.87 -11.16 -4.94
CA ASP A 363 -10.86 -11.25 -5.99
C ASP A 363 -10.52 -10.22 -7.07
N LEU A 364 -10.16 -10.70 -8.26
CA LEU A 364 -9.82 -9.89 -9.43
C LEU A 364 -11.02 -9.70 -10.37
N GLY A 365 -12.22 -9.96 -9.89
CA GLY A 365 -13.43 -10.02 -10.70
C GLY A 365 -13.49 -11.29 -11.58
N GLU A 366 -14.63 -11.51 -12.22
CA GLU A 366 -14.85 -12.73 -13.00
C GLU A 366 -13.77 -12.96 -14.07
N ALA A 367 -13.47 -11.94 -14.87
CA ALA A 367 -12.47 -12.04 -15.94
C ALA A 367 -11.04 -12.28 -15.40
N GLY A 368 -10.66 -11.53 -14.35
CA GLY A 368 -9.34 -11.68 -13.74
C GLY A 368 -9.14 -13.03 -13.08
N ASN A 369 -10.13 -13.53 -12.35
CA ASN A 369 -10.09 -14.84 -11.71
C ASN A 369 -10.06 -15.97 -12.74
N ALA A 370 -10.90 -15.92 -13.77
CA ALA A 370 -10.89 -16.91 -14.85
C ALA A 370 -9.54 -16.93 -15.60
N PHE A 371 -8.96 -15.76 -15.82
CA PHE A 371 -7.64 -15.68 -16.46
C PHE A 371 -6.53 -16.21 -15.54
N ARG A 372 -6.57 -15.93 -14.24
CA ARG A 372 -5.67 -16.51 -13.25
C ARG A 372 -5.68 -18.05 -13.30
N GLU A 373 -6.86 -18.65 -13.32
CA GLU A 373 -7.01 -20.12 -13.44
C GLU A 373 -6.44 -20.65 -14.76
N GLN A 374 -6.67 -19.94 -15.86
CA GLN A 374 -6.11 -20.28 -17.16
C GLN A 374 -4.58 -20.29 -17.14
N VAL A 375 -3.95 -19.27 -16.55
CA VAL A 375 -2.49 -19.18 -16.43
C VAL A 375 -1.94 -20.29 -15.55
N ALA A 376 -2.58 -20.52 -14.38
CA ALA A 376 -2.18 -21.60 -13.46
C ALA A 376 -2.23 -22.98 -14.13
N ALA A 377 -3.32 -23.30 -14.85
CA ALA A 377 -3.48 -24.56 -15.56
C ALA A 377 -2.43 -24.72 -16.68
N TRP A 378 -2.14 -23.65 -17.42
CA TRP A 378 -1.12 -23.66 -18.45
C TRP A 378 0.28 -23.90 -17.86
N LEU A 379 0.65 -23.20 -16.77
CA LEU A 379 1.93 -23.40 -16.09
C LEU A 379 2.06 -24.83 -15.54
N ALA A 380 1.01 -25.40 -14.96
CA ALA A 380 1.02 -26.77 -14.47
C ALA A 380 1.32 -27.80 -15.58
N THR A 381 0.96 -27.49 -16.83
CA THR A 381 1.22 -28.36 -17.99
C THR A 381 2.56 -28.09 -18.65
N HIS A 382 2.95 -26.83 -18.83
CA HIS A 382 4.09 -26.43 -19.66
C HIS A 382 5.34 -26.05 -18.85
N TRP A 383 5.18 -25.74 -17.54
CA TRP A 383 6.26 -25.34 -16.64
C TRP A 383 6.30 -26.20 -15.37
N SER A 384 6.49 -27.52 -15.56
CA SER A 384 6.49 -28.51 -14.47
C SER A 384 7.46 -29.67 -14.78
N GLY A 385 7.55 -30.61 -13.87
CA GLY A 385 8.32 -31.82 -14.03
C GLY A 385 9.83 -31.60 -14.31
N GLU A 386 10.39 -32.36 -15.22
CA GLU A 386 11.84 -32.33 -15.52
C GLU A 386 12.32 -30.97 -16.04
N ARG A 387 11.49 -30.24 -16.79
CA ARG A 387 11.83 -28.93 -17.34
C ARG A 387 12.04 -27.90 -16.24
N LYS A 388 11.09 -27.82 -15.32
CA LYS A 388 11.20 -26.90 -14.16
C LYS A 388 12.37 -27.33 -13.27
N ALA A 389 12.53 -28.61 -12.98
CA ALA A 389 13.64 -29.12 -12.18
C ALA A 389 15.01 -28.79 -12.79
N ALA A 390 15.15 -28.92 -14.11
CA ALA A 390 16.39 -28.56 -14.82
C ALA A 390 16.68 -27.06 -14.73
N PHE A 391 15.65 -26.21 -14.81
CA PHE A 391 15.79 -24.76 -14.66
C PHE A 391 16.13 -24.38 -13.20
N ASP A 392 15.46 -24.98 -12.24
CA ASP A 392 15.71 -24.75 -10.80
C ASP A 392 17.09 -25.28 -10.36
N GLY A 393 17.67 -26.21 -11.10
CA GLY A 393 19.03 -26.70 -10.89
C GLY A 393 20.14 -25.77 -11.38
N ARG A 394 19.81 -24.74 -12.18
CA ARG A 394 20.80 -23.76 -12.66
C ARG A 394 21.25 -22.84 -11.53
N GLU A 395 22.37 -22.14 -11.73
CA GLU A 395 22.76 -21.02 -10.87
C GLU A 395 21.72 -19.89 -10.94
N PHE A 396 21.55 -19.11 -9.87
CA PHE A 396 20.51 -18.07 -9.81
C PHE A 396 20.58 -17.09 -10.98
N HIS A 397 21.77 -16.69 -11.40
CA HIS A 397 21.96 -15.77 -12.51
C HIS A 397 21.58 -16.33 -13.88
N GLU A 398 21.50 -17.66 -14.00
CA GLU A 398 21.08 -18.36 -15.24
C GLU A 398 19.57 -18.57 -15.30
N ARG A 399 18.83 -18.25 -14.20
CA ARG A 399 17.37 -18.44 -14.11
C ARG A 399 16.57 -17.22 -14.57
N GLU A 400 17.20 -16.22 -15.15
CA GLU A 400 16.49 -15.01 -15.59
C GLU A 400 15.66 -15.24 -16.85
N PHE A 401 16.10 -16.14 -17.74
CA PHE A 401 15.46 -16.37 -19.04
C PHE A 401 15.59 -17.81 -19.50
N ASP A 402 14.52 -18.29 -20.15
CA ASP A 402 14.52 -19.56 -20.87
C ASP A 402 13.90 -19.34 -22.27
N PRO A 403 14.67 -19.54 -23.36
CA PRO A 403 14.20 -19.23 -24.72
C PRO A 403 13.07 -20.13 -25.19
N PHE A 404 12.99 -21.36 -24.70
CA PHE A 404 11.90 -22.26 -25.05
C PHE A 404 10.62 -21.85 -24.33
N PHE A 405 10.72 -21.49 -23.05
CA PHE A 405 9.59 -20.99 -22.29
C PHE A 405 9.05 -19.68 -22.90
N ALA A 406 9.93 -18.77 -23.31
CA ALA A 406 9.53 -17.50 -23.94
C ALA A 406 8.72 -17.74 -25.23
N ARG A 407 9.13 -18.71 -26.08
CA ARG A 407 8.37 -19.08 -27.29
C ARG A 407 7.04 -19.75 -26.96
N ASP A 408 7.00 -20.62 -25.96
CA ASP A 408 5.74 -21.26 -25.54
C ASP A 408 4.72 -20.23 -25.05
N ILE A 409 5.15 -19.25 -24.26
CA ILE A 409 4.32 -18.10 -23.87
C ILE A 409 3.96 -17.24 -25.10
N GLY A 410 4.89 -17.05 -26.04
CA GLY A 410 4.62 -16.35 -27.30
C GLY A 410 3.43 -16.97 -28.06
N HIS A 411 3.35 -18.30 -28.13
CA HIS A 411 2.24 -19.01 -28.78
C HIS A 411 0.88 -18.78 -28.10
N THR A 412 0.84 -18.42 -26.82
CA THR A 412 -0.40 -18.05 -26.13
C THR A 412 -0.83 -16.60 -26.41
N GLY A 413 0.07 -15.79 -26.94
CA GLY A 413 -0.10 -14.32 -27.10
C GLY A 413 0.02 -13.53 -25.80
N TRP A 414 0.45 -14.15 -24.68
CA TRP A 414 0.48 -13.48 -23.36
C TRP A 414 1.65 -12.51 -23.19
N ILE A 415 2.62 -12.49 -24.08
CA ILE A 415 3.65 -11.45 -24.09
C ILE A 415 3.02 -10.07 -24.37
N GLY A 416 2.01 -10.03 -25.22
CA GLY A 416 1.27 -8.80 -25.56
C GLY A 416 -0.07 -8.67 -24.85
N LEU A 417 -0.21 -9.08 -23.59
CA LEU A 417 -1.49 -9.09 -22.86
C LEU A 417 -2.25 -7.76 -22.97
N MET A 418 -1.59 -6.67 -22.61
CA MET A 418 -2.21 -5.33 -22.61
C MET A 418 -2.05 -4.57 -23.94
N TRP A 419 -1.29 -5.11 -24.91
CA TRP A 419 -1.08 -4.40 -26.16
C TRP A 419 -2.38 -4.28 -26.95
N PRO A 420 -2.56 -3.17 -27.69
CA PRO A 420 -3.67 -3.02 -28.63
C PRO A 420 -3.74 -4.15 -29.66
N ARG A 421 -4.94 -4.51 -30.08
CA ARG A 421 -5.17 -5.60 -31.04
C ARG A 421 -4.52 -5.35 -32.40
N GLU A 422 -4.46 -4.06 -32.83
CA GLU A 422 -3.79 -3.65 -34.06
C GLU A 422 -2.29 -3.95 -34.08
N HIS A 423 -1.67 -4.13 -32.92
CA HIS A 423 -0.27 -4.54 -32.77
C HIS A 423 -0.11 -6.01 -32.42
N GLY A 424 -1.16 -6.82 -32.59
CA GLY A 424 -1.16 -8.26 -32.32
C GLY A 424 -1.38 -8.63 -30.84
N GLY A 425 -1.71 -7.65 -29.98
CA GLY A 425 -1.97 -7.88 -28.56
C GLY A 425 -3.39 -8.36 -28.27
N GLN A 426 -3.65 -8.67 -26.99
CA GLN A 426 -4.94 -9.17 -26.51
C GLN A 426 -5.85 -8.07 -25.97
N ALA A 427 -5.34 -6.85 -25.76
CA ALA A 427 -6.06 -5.72 -25.15
C ALA A 427 -6.72 -6.10 -23.80
N ARG A 428 -6.05 -6.92 -23.01
CA ARG A 428 -6.52 -7.28 -21.66
C ARG A 428 -6.29 -6.14 -20.67
N THR A 429 -7.03 -6.19 -19.59
CA THR A 429 -7.00 -5.17 -18.53
C THR A 429 -5.72 -5.24 -17.69
N PRO A 430 -5.31 -4.15 -17.03
CA PRO A 430 -4.22 -4.17 -16.05
C PRO A 430 -4.45 -5.14 -14.87
N ILE A 431 -5.70 -5.43 -14.51
CA ILE A 431 -6.04 -6.41 -13.48
C ILE A 431 -5.73 -7.84 -13.97
N GLU A 432 -6.04 -8.17 -15.22
CA GLU A 432 -5.64 -9.45 -15.81
C GLU A 432 -4.11 -9.59 -15.94
N GLN A 433 -3.40 -8.46 -16.17
CA GLN A 433 -1.93 -8.46 -16.11
C GLN A 433 -1.41 -8.81 -14.71
N ILE A 434 -2.05 -8.32 -13.63
CA ILE A 434 -1.71 -8.72 -12.25
C ILE A 434 -1.96 -10.20 -12.05
N ALA A 435 -3.10 -10.74 -12.50
CA ALA A 435 -3.39 -12.17 -12.44
C ALA A 435 -2.29 -13.01 -13.09
N PHE A 436 -1.82 -12.58 -14.27
CA PHE A 436 -0.69 -13.21 -14.96
C PHE A 436 0.60 -13.15 -14.13
N MET A 437 0.95 -11.98 -13.62
CA MET A 437 2.18 -11.79 -12.84
C MET A 437 2.17 -12.59 -11.54
N GLU A 438 1.04 -12.68 -10.84
CA GLU A 438 0.89 -13.49 -9.62
C GLU A 438 1.18 -14.97 -9.90
N GLU A 439 0.61 -15.55 -10.96
CA GLU A 439 0.82 -16.96 -11.27
C GLU A 439 2.23 -17.23 -11.82
N MET A 440 2.81 -16.30 -12.56
CA MET A 440 4.22 -16.41 -13.01
C MET A 440 5.19 -16.43 -11.81
N GLU A 441 5.01 -15.57 -10.83
CA GLU A 441 5.82 -15.58 -9.61
C GLU A 441 5.57 -16.83 -8.76
N ARG A 442 4.32 -17.27 -8.61
CA ARG A 442 3.96 -18.50 -7.90
C ARG A 442 4.57 -19.75 -8.54
N GLY A 443 4.60 -19.80 -9.87
CA GLY A 443 5.23 -20.86 -10.64
C GLY A 443 6.75 -20.75 -10.71
N GLU A 444 7.35 -19.69 -10.19
CA GLU A 444 8.77 -19.36 -10.34
C GLU A 444 9.22 -19.43 -11.81
N ALA A 445 8.40 -18.87 -12.68
CA ALA A 445 8.60 -18.91 -14.11
C ALA A 445 9.64 -17.89 -14.58
N PRO A 446 10.39 -18.17 -15.65
CA PRO A 446 11.39 -17.27 -16.20
C PRO A 446 10.78 -15.93 -16.65
N ARG A 447 11.60 -14.90 -16.69
CA ARG A 447 11.20 -13.59 -17.24
C ARG A 447 10.90 -13.71 -18.74
N ILE A 448 9.92 -12.98 -19.19
CA ILE A 448 9.49 -12.91 -20.59
C ILE A 448 9.33 -11.47 -21.05
N GLY A 449 9.48 -11.25 -22.33
CA GLY A 449 9.06 -10.03 -23.00
C GLY A 449 10.06 -8.87 -22.98
N ALA A 450 9.67 -7.83 -23.69
CA ALA A 450 10.38 -6.56 -23.84
C ALA A 450 9.36 -5.41 -23.79
N SER A 451 8.57 -5.31 -22.73
CA SER A 451 7.40 -4.42 -22.61
C SER A 451 7.73 -2.96 -22.82
N VAL A 452 8.86 -2.48 -22.26
CA VAL A 452 9.31 -1.08 -22.37
C VAL A 452 9.62 -0.73 -23.83
N GLN A 453 10.36 -1.60 -24.52
CA GLN A 453 10.78 -1.43 -25.89
C GLN A 453 9.57 -1.52 -26.85
N ALA A 454 8.68 -2.46 -26.59
CA ALA A 454 7.45 -2.60 -27.35
C ALA A 454 6.55 -1.40 -27.23
N THR A 455 6.36 -0.85 -26.02
CA THR A 455 5.59 0.39 -25.82
C THR A 455 6.18 1.56 -26.62
N ALA A 456 7.51 1.70 -26.59
CA ALA A 456 8.18 2.75 -27.37
C ALA A 456 7.99 2.55 -28.88
N LEU A 457 8.06 1.31 -29.37
CA LEU A 457 7.81 0.99 -30.77
C LEU A 457 6.38 1.27 -31.21
N MET A 458 5.40 0.89 -30.40
CA MET A 458 3.98 1.16 -30.67
C MET A 458 3.68 2.66 -30.73
N LEU A 459 4.28 3.45 -29.85
CA LEU A 459 4.02 4.90 -29.76
C LEU A 459 4.82 5.74 -30.77
N PHE A 460 6.06 5.34 -31.09
CA PHE A 460 7.01 6.17 -31.81
C PHE A 460 7.71 5.46 -32.99
N GLY A 461 7.58 4.15 -33.11
CA GLY A 461 8.17 3.40 -34.21
C GLY A 461 7.48 3.68 -35.53
N SER A 462 8.24 3.69 -36.64
CA SER A 462 7.67 3.73 -37.97
C SER A 462 6.84 2.48 -38.26
N PRO A 463 5.87 2.52 -39.20
CA PRO A 463 5.13 1.31 -39.59
C PRO A 463 6.00 0.14 -40.03
N ALA A 464 7.17 0.42 -40.63
CA ALA A 464 8.15 -0.61 -41.01
C ALA A 464 8.79 -1.25 -39.77
N GLN A 465 9.20 -0.44 -38.78
CA GLN A 465 9.74 -0.91 -37.51
C GLN A 465 8.72 -1.72 -36.70
N GLN A 466 7.49 -1.25 -36.60
CA GLN A 466 6.40 -1.98 -35.94
C GLN A 466 6.18 -3.35 -36.57
N ARG A 467 6.07 -3.43 -37.91
CA ARG A 467 5.91 -4.71 -38.62
C ARG A 467 7.11 -5.65 -38.48
N LYS A 468 8.29 -5.13 -38.28
CA LYS A 468 9.53 -5.95 -38.12
C LYS A 468 9.69 -6.46 -36.71
N TYR A 469 9.60 -5.59 -35.70
CA TYR A 469 10.04 -5.91 -34.35
C TYR A 469 8.93 -6.41 -33.43
N LEU A 470 7.69 -5.90 -33.55
CA LEU A 470 6.62 -6.31 -32.64
C LEU A 470 6.24 -7.79 -32.77
N PRO A 471 6.14 -8.39 -33.97
CA PRO A 471 5.88 -9.82 -34.09
C PRO A 471 6.99 -10.70 -33.49
N GLU A 472 8.26 -10.33 -33.65
CA GLU A 472 9.39 -11.09 -33.07
C GLU A 472 9.35 -11.07 -31.53
N ILE A 473 8.94 -9.93 -30.93
CA ILE A 473 8.76 -9.80 -29.48
C ILE A 473 7.58 -10.67 -29.02
N LEU A 474 6.44 -10.58 -29.70
CA LEU A 474 5.23 -11.34 -29.36
C LEU A 474 5.45 -12.86 -29.45
N ALA A 475 6.25 -13.30 -30.42
CA ALA A 475 6.61 -14.71 -30.57
C ALA A 475 7.61 -15.22 -29.51
N GLY A 476 8.14 -14.35 -28.64
CA GLY A 476 9.18 -14.70 -27.69
C GLY A 476 10.54 -15.01 -28.32
N GLU A 477 10.74 -14.58 -29.58
CA GLU A 477 11.96 -14.87 -30.37
C GLU A 477 13.04 -13.79 -30.20
N ALA A 478 12.66 -12.59 -29.79
CA ALA A 478 13.58 -11.47 -29.64
C ALA A 478 13.47 -10.83 -28.26
N MET A 479 14.54 -10.89 -27.51
CA MET A 479 14.75 -10.07 -26.32
C MET A 479 15.51 -8.81 -26.68
N HIS A 480 15.12 -7.70 -26.03
CA HIS A 480 15.73 -6.39 -26.24
C HIS A 480 16.40 -5.89 -24.96
N GLY A 481 17.67 -5.51 -25.05
CA GLY A 481 18.38 -4.86 -23.97
C GLY A 481 18.11 -3.35 -23.92
N MET A 482 18.37 -2.73 -22.77
CA MET A 482 18.29 -1.27 -22.56
C MET A 482 19.69 -0.69 -22.41
N GLY A 483 20.13 0.09 -23.38
CA GLY A 483 21.42 0.80 -23.39
C GLY A 483 21.22 2.28 -23.03
N TYR A 484 20.99 2.58 -21.73
CA TYR A 484 20.71 3.92 -21.27
C TYR A 484 21.88 4.49 -20.46
N SER A 485 22.18 3.90 -19.33
CA SER A 485 23.17 4.38 -18.37
C SER A 485 24.60 4.31 -18.90
N GLU A 486 25.42 5.25 -18.48
CA GLU A 486 26.85 5.32 -18.75
C GLU A 486 27.63 5.47 -17.43
N PRO A 487 28.96 5.24 -17.39
CA PRO A 487 29.76 5.38 -16.16
C PRO A 487 29.53 6.69 -15.41
N ASN A 488 29.26 7.80 -16.12
CA ASN A 488 29.06 9.14 -15.56
C ASN A 488 27.61 9.67 -15.77
N ALA A 489 26.66 8.83 -16.19
CA ALA A 489 25.29 9.25 -16.47
C ALA A 489 24.30 8.12 -16.10
N GLY A 490 23.95 8.03 -14.81
CA GLY A 490 22.92 7.15 -14.27
C GLY A 490 21.65 7.92 -13.93
N SER A 491 21.51 8.42 -12.70
CA SER A 491 20.36 9.26 -12.30
C SER A 491 20.25 10.54 -13.13
N ASP A 492 21.37 11.18 -13.46
CA ASP A 492 21.43 12.26 -14.46
C ASP A 492 21.63 11.70 -15.88
N LEU A 493 20.60 10.99 -16.36
CA LEU A 493 20.66 10.36 -17.68
C LEU A 493 20.80 11.38 -18.82
N ALA A 494 20.33 12.62 -18.62
CA ALA A 494 20.48 13.68 -19.61
C ALA A 494 21.94 14.05 -19.91
N ALA A 495 22.86 13.68 -19.03
CA ALA A 495 24.31 13.91 -19.20
C ALA A 495 25.02 12.83 -20.05
N LEU A 496 24.31 11.85 -20.63
CA LEU A 496 24.90 10.80 -21.46
C LEU A 496 25.75 11.35 -22.61
N LYS A 497 26.84 10.64 -22.96
CA LYS A 497 27.84 11.05 -23.95
C LYS A 497 27.99 10.14 -25.16
N THR A 498 27.48 8.91 -25.11
CA THR A 498 27.44 8.04 -26.29
C THR A 498 26.86 8.82 -27.45
N SER A 499 27.60 8.95 -28.54
CA SER A 499 27.24 9.79 -29.69
C SER A 499 26.71 8.98 -30.84
N ALA A 500 25.78 9.56 -31.60
CA ALA A 500 25.38 9.06 -32.89
C ALA A 500 25.47 10.19 -33.91
N VAL A 501 26.33 10.02 -34.90
CA VAL A 501 26.59 11.01 -35.95
C VAL A 501 26.09 10.46 -37.29
N ARG A 502 25.34 11.25 -38.01
CA ARG A 502 24.84 10.85 -39.33
C ARG A 502 25.97 10.88 -40.39
N ASP A 503 26.09 9.80 -41.15
CA ASP A 503 27.01 9.63 -42.24
C ASP A 503 26.26 9.04 -43.45
N GLY A 504 25.76 9.91 -44.32
CA GLY A 504 24.88 9.52 -45.42
C GLY A 504 23.58 8.87 -44.93
N ASP A 505 23.36 7.64 -45.35
CA ASP A 505 22.17 6.83 -44.96
C ASP A 505 22.40 5.94 -43.73
N THR A 506 23.49 6.21 -43.00
CA THR A 506 23.81 5.47 -41.77
C THR A 506 24.02 6.41 -40.59
N TRP A 507 23.93 5.85 -39.39
CA TRP A 507 24.39 6.46 -38.16
C TRP A 507 25.64 5.75 -37.68
N VAL A 508 26.67 6.51 -37.27
CA VAL A 508 27.89 6.01 -36.65
C VAL A 508 27.82 6.27 -35.15
N ILE A 509 27.80 5.20 -34.39
CA ILE A 509 27.65 5.24 -32.93
C ILE A 509 28.97 4.95 -32.25
N ASN A 510 29.35 5.82 -31.31
CA ASN A 510 30.55 5.70 -30.50
C ASN A 510 30.24 5.98 -29.03
N GLY A 511 30.71 5.13 -28.12
CA GLY A 511 30.52 5.32 -26.70
C GLY A 511 30.52 4.05 -25.86
N GLN A 512 29.96 4.14 -24.68
CA GLN A 512 29.91 3.04 -23.72
C GLN A 512 28.58 3.08 -22.94
N LYS A 513 27.99 1.89 -22.73
CA LYS A 513 26.86 1.69 -21.82
C LYS A 513 27.23 0.74 -20.71
N ILE A 514 26.57 0.91 -19.52
CA ILE A 514 26.75 0.04 -18.37
C ILE A 514 25.40 -0.39 -17.80
N TRP A 515 25.41 -1.37 -16.90
CA TRP A 515 24.27 -1.89 -16.17
C TRP A 515 23.20 -2.53 -17.05
N THR A 516 23.56 -3.02 -18.26
CA THR A 516 22.64 -3.71 -19.15
C THR A 516 22.46 -5.16 -18.69
N THR A 517 21.27 -5.51 -18.22
CA THR A 517 20.92 -6.88 -17.76
C THR A 517 20.71 -7.82 -18.93
N THR A 518 19.96 -7.41 -19.95
CA THR A 518 19.64 -8.21 -21.16
C THR A 518 20.66 -7.97 -22.27
N TRP A 519 21.97 -8.02 -21.94
CA TRP A 519 23.06 -7.78 -22.87
C TRP A 519 23.20 -8.85 -23.96
N TRP A 520 22.67 -10.03 -23.71
CA TRP A 520 22.60 -11.17 -24.62
C TRP A 520 21.38 -11.12 -25.56
N GLY A 521 20.53 -10.10 -25.43
CA GLY A 521 19.37 -9.90 -26.28
C GLY A 521 19.76 -9.65 -27.75
N LYS A 522 18.81 -9.90 -28.67
CA LYS A 522 18.99 -9.73 -30.11
C LYS A 522 19.24 -8.28 -30.51
N TYR A 523 18.58 -7.34 -29.80
CA TYR A 523 18.64 -5.91 -30.09
C TYR A 523 18.92 -5.10 -28.83
N MET A 524 19.59 -3.96 -28.99
CA MET A 524 19.77 -2.95 -27.98
C MET A 524 18.90 -1.73 -28.27
N PHE A 525 18.07 -1.35 -27.31
CA PHE A 525 17.32 -0.10 -27.31
C PHE A 525 18.21 0.99 -26.72
N LEU A 526 18.87 1.75 -27.60
CA LEU A 526 20.03 2.57 -27.27
C LEU A 526 19.68 4.06 -27.25
N ALA A 527 19.98 4.74 -26.14
CA ALA A 527 19.96 6.20 -26.05
C ALA A 527 21.33 6.76 -26.46
N ALA A 528 21.37 7.63 -27.45
CA ALA A 528 22.62 8.28 -27.89
C ALA A 528 22.40 9.79 -28.16
N ARG A 529 23.47 10.56 -28.06
CA ARG A 529 23.48 11.98 -28.28
C ARG A 529 23.72 12.30 -29.77
N THR A 530 22.74 12.93 -30.38
CA THR A 530 22.78 13.40 -31.76
C THR A 530 23.15 14.89 -31.87
N LYS A 531 22.89 15.67 -30.78
CA LYS A 531 23.24 17.08 -30.70
C LYS A 531 24.03 17.38 -29.42
N ARG A 532 25.31 17.69 -29.55
CA ARG A 532 26.26 17.85 -28.41
C ARG A 532 25.93 19.03 -27.50
N GLU A 533 25.51 20.15 -28.05
CA GLU A 533 25.31 21.40 -27.32
C GLU A 533 23.84 21.77 -27.14
N ALA A 534 22.99 20.75 -27.03
CA ALA A 534 21.57 20.99 -26.80
C ALA A 534 21.29 21.61 -25.42
N LYS A 535 20.41 22.60 -25.39
CA LYS A 535 19.88 23.21 -24.16
C LYS A 535 18.38 23.21 -24.21
N PRO A 536 17.72 22.52 -23.28
CA PRO A 536 18.28 21.67 -22.18
C PRO A 536 19.00 20.42 -22.74
N ALA A 537 19.87 19.82 -21.93
CA ALA A 537 20.73 18.71 -22.37
C ALA A 537 19.98 17.53 -22.98
N HIS A 538 18.79 17.19 -22.45
CA HIS A 538 17.96 16.09 -22.92
C HIS A 538 17.39 16.32 -24.34
N ALA A 539 17.32 17.56 -24.83
CA ALA A 539 16.84 17.89 -26.18
C ALA A 539 17.81 17.53 -27.32
N GLY A 540 18.94 16.88 -27.01
CA GLY A 540 19.90 16.40 -28.01
C GLY A 540 20.08 14.88 -27.98
N ILE A 541 19.10 14.16 -27.45
CA ILE A 541 19.13 12.70 -27.33
C ILE A 541 18.18 12.08 -28.35
N SER A 542 18.62 11.01 -29.02
CA SER A 542 17.82 10.17 -29.91
C SER A 542 17.84 8.72 -29.45
N MET A 543 16.85 7.94 -29.88
CA MET A 543 16.74 6.52 -29.56
C MET A 543 16.93 5.67 -30.79
N PHE A 544 17.66 4.55 -30.63
CA PHE A 544 18.01 3.66 -31.71
C PHE A 544 17.69 2.19 -31.34
N ILE A 545 17.31 1.37 -32.31
CA ILE A 545 17.39 -0.10 -32.22
C ILE A 545 18.66 -0.56 -32.91
N VAL A 546 19.55 -1.17 -32.13
CA VAL A 546 20.86 -1.62 -32.63
C VAL A 546 20.92 -3.14 -32.52
N PRO A 547 21.09 -3.90 -33.64
CA PRO A 547 21.36 -5.33 -33.57
C PRO A 547 22.68 -5.60 -32.83
N MET A 548 22.68 -6.55 -31.90
CA MET A 548 23.84 -6.82 -31.04
C MET A 548 25.00 -7.52 -31.73
N ASP A 549 24.77 -8.10 -32.92
CA ASP A 549 25.77 -8.68 -33.80
C ASP A 549 26.45 -7.66 -34.75
N THR A 550 26.10 -6.36 -34.64
CA THR A 550 26.69 -5.30 -35.46
C THR A 550 28.19 -5.16 -35.17
N PRO A 551 29.04 -5.15 -36.22
CA PRO A 551 30.50 -4.96 -36.04
C PRO A 551 30.83 -3.69 -35.25
N GLY A 552 31.82 -3.80 -34.34
CA GLY A 552 32.22 -2.68 -33.46
C GLY A 552 31.58 -2.71 -32.07
N ILE A 553 30.65 -3.64 -31.81
CA ILE A 553 30.08 -3.86 -30.47
C ILE A 553 30.96 -4.83 -29.69
N GLN A 554 31.36 -4.46 -28.49
CA GLN A 554 32.08 -5.34 -27.57
C GLN A 554 31.31 -5.38 -26.23
N VAL A 555 30.96 -6.60 -25.81
CA VAL A 555 30.29 -6.86 -24.53
C VAL A 555 31.28 -7.38 -23.52
N LYS A 556 31.36 -6.77 -22.35
CA LYS A 556 32.18 -7.23 -21.21
C LYS A 556 31.29 -7.44 -20.00
N PRO A 557 30.88 -8.70 -19.73
CA PRO A 557 30.11 -9.02 -18.54
C PRO A 557 30.84 -8.63 -17.26
N ALA A 558 30.12 -8.18 -16.26
CA ALA A 558 30.61 -7.87 -14.92
C ALA A 558 29.71 -8.52 -13.87
N ALA A 559 30.31 -9.24 -12.95
CA ALA A 559 29.61 -9.86 -11.85
C ALA A 559 29.03 -8.79 -10.91
N THR A 560 27.87 -9.08 -10.35
CA THR A 560 27.20 -8.23 -9.36
C THR A 560 27.09 -8.93 -8.01
N MET A 561 26.76 -8.17 -6.99
CA MET A 561 26.63 -8.69 -5.65
C MET A 561 25.52 -9.75 -5.48
N TYR A 562 24.52 -9.79 -6.36
CA TYR A 562 23.45 -10.79 -6.31
C TYR A 562 23.69 -12.00 -7.21
N ASP A 563 24.93 -12.23 -7.66
CA ASP A 563 25.39 -13.28 -8.59
C ASP A 563 24.86 -13.14 -10.03
N GLY A 564 24.10 -12.08 -10.33
CA GLY A 564 23.72 -11.74 -11.69
C GLY A 564 24.86 -11.11 -12.48
N THR A 565 24.75 -11.07 -13.79
CA THR A 565 25.69 -10.38 -14.66
C THR A 565 25.06 -9.17 -15.31
N PHE A 566 25.65 -8.01 -15.07
CA PHE A 566 25.47 -6.83 -15.93
C PHE A 566 26.58 -6.81 -16.97
N SER A 567 26.46 -5.91 -17.94
CA SER A 567 27.52 -5.74 -18.91
C SER A 567 27.90 -4.29 -19.12
N ASN A 568 29.18 -4.10 -19.34
CA ASN A 568 29.73 -2.94 -20.02
C ASN A 568 29.68 -3.21 -21.52
N ILE A 569 29.06 -2.32 -22.28
CA ILE A 569 28.95 -2.46 -23.74
C ILE A 569 29.63 -1.28 -24.38
N PHE A 570 30.64 -1.56 -25.21
CA PHE A 570 31.40 -0.57 -25.95
C PHE A 570 30.95 -0.55 -27.39
N TYR A 571 30.82 0.65 -27.94
CA TYR A 571 30.46 0.93 -29.33
C TYR A 571 31.63 1.67 -29.98
N ASP A 572 32.30 1.05 -30.92
CA ASP A 572 33.42 1.61 -31.69
C ASP A 572 33.07 1.65 -33.16
N ASN A 573 32.76 2.85 -33.67
CA ASN A 573 32.33 3.07 -35.06
C ASN A 573 31.21 2.14 -35.53
N VAL A 574 30.27 1.84 -34.64
CA VAL A 574 29.13 0.96 -34.92
C VAL A 574 28.21 1.65 -35.93
N ARG A 575 28.05 1.03 -37.10
CA ARG A 575 27.23 1.56 -38.18
C ARG A 575 25.86 0.90 -38.19
N VAL A 576 24.80 1.70 -38.12
CA VAL A 576 23.42 1.25 -38.25
C VAL A 576 22.71 2.06 -39.33
N PRO A 577 21.72 1.49 -40.05
CA PRO A 577 21.01 2.21 -41.10
C PRO A 577 20.19 3.36 -40.54
N ALA A 578 19.81 4.29 -41.39
CA ALA A 578 19.06 5.48 -40.97
C ALA A 578 17.73 5.14 -40.29
N ASP A 579 17.08 4.05 -40.67
CA ASP A 579 15.83 3.55 -40.12
C ASP A 579 15.98 2.81 -38.77
N ALA A 580 17.19 2.71 -38.23
CA ALA A 580 17.40 2.27 -36.84
C ALA A 580 16.93 3.31 -35.81
N LEU A 581 16.75 4.58 -36.20
CA LEU A 581 16.24 5.66 -35.36
C LEU A 581 14.76 5.42 -35.04
N ILE A 582 14.39 5.56 -33.76
CA ILE A 582 13.01 5.49 -33.28
C ILE A 582 12.50 6.90 -33.00
N GLY A 583 11.37 7.25 -33.62
CA GLY A 583 10.83 8.59 -33.54
C GLY A 583 11.65 9.61 -34.32
N GLU A 584 11.73 10.82 -33.82
CA GLU A 584 12.44 11.93 -34.46
C GLU A 584 13.87 12.09 -33.96
N VAL A 585 14.74 12.68 -34.79
CA VAL A 585 16.10 13.11 -34.37
C VAL A 585 15.92 14.11 -33.23
N ASP A 586 16.74 13.97 -32.18
CA ASP A 586 16.69 14.78 -30.96
C ASP A 586 15.39 14.63 -30.12
N GLY A 587 14.46 13.76 -30.55
CA GLY A 587 13.20 13.43 -29.86
C GLY A 587 13.26 12.28 -28.86
N GLY A 588 14.44 11.66 -28.69
CA GLY A 588 14.61 10.43 -27.91
C GLY A 588 14.26 10.52 -26.42
N TRP A 589 14.33 11.74 -25.84
CA TRP A 589 13.93 11.92 -24.44
C TRP A 589 12.44 11.65 -24.23
N LYS A 590 11.59 12.07 -25.16
CA LYS A 590 10.15 11.78 -25.14
C LYS A 590 9.88 10.27 -25.27
N VAL A 591 10.59 9.61 -26.19
CA VAL A 591 10.48 8.15 -26.38
C VAL A 591 10.83 7.41 -25.08
N LEU A 592 11.96 7.74 -24.48
CA LEU A 592 12.48 7.13 -23.27
C LEU A 592 11.55 7.33 -22.07
N THR A 593 11.09 8.57 -21.83
CA THR A 593 10.25 8.88 -20.66
C THR A 593 8.86 8.28 -20.77
N SER A 594 8.28 8.19 -21.97
CA SER A 594 6.98 7.53 -22.19
C SER A 594 7.07 6.03 -21.98
N ALA A 595 8.14 5.37 -22.46
CA ALA A 595 8.37 3.95 -22.26
C ALA A 595 8.60 3.59 -20.78
N LEU A 596 9.41 4.39 -20.07
CA LEU A 596 9.67 4.19 -18.64
C LEU A 596 8.44 4.48 -17.75
N ALA A 597 7.49 5.31 -18.19
CA ALA A 597 6.27 5.55 -17.43
C ALA A 597 5.42 4.27 -17.31
N THR A 598 5.30 3.50 -18.40
CA THR A 598 4.60 2.22 -18.43
C THR A 598 5.26 1.18 -17.51
N GLU A 599 6.61 1.15 -17.47
CA GLU A 599 7.36 0.24 -16.61
C GLU A 599 7.12 0.49 -15.11
N ARG A 600 7.08 1.75 -14.69
CA ARG A 600 6.98 2.11 -13.28
C ARG A 600 5.69 1.65 -12.62
N GLY A 601 4.57 1.68 -13.34
CA GLY A 601 3.25 1.38 -12.78
C GLY A 601 3.09 -0.08 -12.37
N LEU A 602 3.45 -1.02 -13.24
CA LEU A 602 3.23 -2.44 -12.99
C LEU A 602 4.51 -3.19 -12.59
N VAL A 603 5.64 -2.91 -13.24
CA VAL A 603 6.90 -3.62 -12.94
C VAL A 603 7.41 -3.24 -11.55
N GLY A 604 7.35 -1.96 -11.17
CA GLY A 604 7.72 -1.51 -9.81
C GLY A 604 6.87 -2.16 -8.73
N GLY A 605 5.55 -2.24 -8.95
CA GLY A 605 4.61 -2.91 -8.03
C GLY A 605 4.79 -4.43 -8.00
N GLY A 606 5.19 -5.07 -9.11
CA GLY A 606 5.41 -6.50 -9.18
C GLY A 606 6.48 -7.05 -8.22
N ILE A 607 7.33 -6.19 -7.65
CA ILE A 607 8.32 -6.58 -6.62
C ILE A 607 7.60 -7.17 -5.41
N VAL A 608 6.45 -6.63 -5.03
CA VAL A 608 5.69 -7.16 -3.87
C VAL A 608 5.24 -8.59 -4.07
N LEU A 609 4.98 -9.03 -5.31
CA LEU A 609 4.60 -10.42 -5.61
C LEU A 609 5.75 -11.39 -5.31
N LYS A 610 7.00 -10.99 -5.59
CA LYS A 610 8.19 -11.76 -5.21
C LYS A 610 8.31 -11.89 -3.70
N VAL A 611 8.10 -10.79 -2.98
CA VAL A 611 8.13 -10.78 -1.51
C VAL A 611 7.00 -11.65 -0.96
N ALA A 612 5.79 -11.56 -1.52
CA ALA A 612 4.64 -12.36 -1.10
C ALA A 612 4.89 -13.87 -1.28
N HIS A 613 5.46 -14.28 -2.42
CA HIS A 613 5.82 -15.66 -2.65
C HIS A 613 6.91 -16.16 -1.68
N ALA A 614 7.98 -15.39 -1.50
CA ALA A 614 9.06 -15.71 -0.56
C ALA A 614 8.58 -15.75 0.91
N PHE A 615 7.62 -14.89 1.25
CA PHE A 615 6.98 -14.88 2.57
C PHE A 615 6.18 -16.16 2.85
N GLU A 616 5.43 -16.67 1.88
CA GLU A 616 4.73 -17.95 2.03
C GLU A 616 5.71 -19.10 2.26
N GLN A 617 6.83 -19.10 1.53
CA GLN A 617 7.91 -20.08 1.74
C GLN A 617 8.54 -19.96 3.14
N LEU A 618 8.77 -18.73 3.62
CA LEU A 618 9.25 -18.49 4.98
C LEU A 618 8.27 -19.00 6.02
N CYS A 619 6.97 -18.73 5.87
CA CYS A 619 5.94 -19.22 6.80
C CYS A 619 5.90 -20.76 6.86
N GLN A 620 6.01 -21.44 5.70
CA GLN A 620 6.09 -22.90 5.64
C GLN A 620 7.33 -23.43 6.37
N LEU A 621 8.48 -22.79 6.13
CA LEU A 621 9.73 -23.17 6.78
C LEU A 621 9.66 -22.99 8.30
N VAL A 622 9.17 -21.85 8.78
CA VAL A 622 9.01 -21.55 10.22
C VAL A 622 8.08 -22.55 10.92
N ARG A 623 7.01 -22.99 10.22
CA ARG A 623 6.10 -24.03 10.77
C ARG A 623 6.77 -25.40 10.92
N SER A 624 7.68 -25.75 10.01
CA SER A 624 8.31 -27.08 9.95
C SER A 624 9.67 -27.15 10.66
N THR A 625 10.19 -26.02 11.15
CA THR A 625 11.52 -25.94 11.77
C THR A 625 11.41 -25.78 13.29
N GLU A 626 12.24 -26.50 14.01
CA GLU A 626 12.43 -26.34 15.45
C GLU A 626 13.60 -25.39 15.74
N GLY A 627 13.38 -24.44 16.65
CA GLY A 627 14.41 -23.54 17.19
C GLY A 627 14.42 -23.66 18.71
N GLU A 628 15.58 -23.84 19.31
CA GLU A 628 15.76 -23.98 20.77
C GLU A 628 14.84 -25.04 21.41
N GLY A 629 14.60 -26.16 20.71
CA GLY A 629 13.79 -27.29 21.22
C GLY A 629 12.28 -27.07 21.20
N ARG A 630 11.78 -26.06 20.45
CA ARG A 630 10.36 -25.81 20.20
C ARG A 630 10.14 -25.36 18.75
N PRO A 631 8.93 -25.50 18.20
CA PRO A 631 8.61 -24.96 16.87
C PRO A 631 8.89 -23.45 16.81
N MET A 632 9.60 -23.00 15.77
CA MET A 632 9.93 -21.57 15.57
C MET A 632 8.68 -20.68 15.53
N GLY A 633 7.57 -21.19 15.00
CA GLY A 633 6.29 -20.48 14.97
C GLY A 633 5.66 -20.21 16.34
N HIS A 634 6.23 -20.73 17.44
CA HIS A 634 5.83 -20.39 18.81
C HIS A 634 6.70 -19.29 19.44
N ASP A 635 7.77 -18.87 18.78
CA ASP A 635 8.59 -17.78 19.26
C ASP A 635 7.89 -16.42 19.05
N ALA A 636 7.81 -15.62 20.14
CA ALA A 636 7.06 -14.36 20.10
C ALA A 636 7.68 -13.33 19.15
N LEU A 637 9.00 -13.28 18.99
CA LEU A 637 9.69 -12.35 18.10
C LEU A 637 9.52 -12.77 16.65
N VAL A 638 9.54 -14.07 16.36
CA VAL A 638 9.24 -14.60 15.02
C VAL A 638 7.79 -14.28 14.64
N ARG A 639 6.84 -14.54 15.55
CA ARG A 639 5.40 -14.22 15.34
C ARG A 639 5.20 -12.73 15.05
N GLU A 640 5.83 -11.87 15.82
CA GLU A 640 5.76 -10.41 15.65
C GLU A 640 6.31 -9.99 14.28
N ARG A 641 7.47 -10.50 13.87
CA ARG A 641 8.11 -10.19 12.60
C ARG A 641 7.28 -10.67 11.40
N ILE A 642 6.76 -11.89 11.47
CA ILE A 642 5.88 -12.44 10.42
C ILE A 642 4.59 -11.62 10.28
N ALA A 643 3.98 -11.22 11.39
CA ALA A 643 2.79 -10.37 11.36
C ALA A 643 3.07 -8.99 10.76
N GLN A 644 4.24 -8.41 11.02
CA GLN A 644 4.68 -7.16 10.40
C GLN A 644 4.84 -7.32 8.89
N PHE A 645 5.51 -8.37 8.43
CA PHE A 645 5.65 -8.65 7.01
C PHE A 645 4.31 -8.85 6.32
N ALA A 646 3.38 -9.58 6.94
CA ALA A 646 2.04 -9.78 6.40
C ALA A 646 1.30 -8.46 6.19
N ALA A 647 1.38 -7.54 7.16
CA ALA A 647 0.77 -6.21 7.05
C ALA A 647 1.45 -5.36 5.95
N ASP A 648 2.77 -5.34 5.89
CA ASP A 648 3.52 -4.59 4.88
C ASP A 648 3.29 -5.14 3.46
N ILE A 649 3.19 -6.46 3.30
CA ILE A 649 2.87 -7.10 2.01
C ILE A 649 1.47 -6.69 1.55
N GLU A 650 0.51 -6.66 2.46
CA GLU A 650 -0.85 -6.22 2.13
C GLU A 650 -0.86 -4.78 1.60
N VAL A 651 -0.11 -3.87 2.24
CA VAL A 651 0.05 -2.48 1.74
C VAL A 651 0.67 -2.46 0.34
N GLY A 652 1.74 -3.22 0.12
CA GLY A 652 2.40 -3.29 -1.19
C GLY A 652 1.47 -3.82 -2.29
N ARG A 653 0.65 -4.83 -1.98
CA ARG A 653 -0.35 -5.39 -2.90
C ARG A 653 -1.45 -4.38 -3.21
N GLN A 654 -1.94 -3.64 -2.22
CA GLN A 654 -2.95 -2.59 -2.43
C GLN A 654 -2.41 -1.43 -3.26
N LEU A 655 -1.16 -1.02 -3.05
CA LEU A 655 -0.51 0.00 -3.88
C LEU A 655 -0.36 -0.47 -5.33
N MET A 656 -0.04 -1.74 -5.57
CA MET A 656 0.03 -2.34 -6.91
C MET A 656 -1.36 -2.37 -7.57
N MET A 657 -2.39 -2.82 -6.85
CA MET A 657 -3.77 -2.83 -7.35
C MET A 657 -4.24 -1.43 -7.74
N HIS A 658 -3.96 -0.45 -6.90
CA HIS A 658 -4.29 0.95 -7.18
C HIS A 658 -3.60 1.47 -8.46
N CYS A 659 -2.32 1.10 -8.70
CA CYS A 659 -1.66 1.40 -9.97
C CYS A 659 -2.39 0.82 -11.17
N ALA A 660 -2.86 -0.43 -11.07
CA ALA A 660 -3.59 -1.10 -12.15
C ALA A 660 -4.94 -0.43 -12.43
N GLU A 661 -5.67 -0.05 -11.39
CA GLU A 661 -6.94 0.66 -11.50
C GLU A 661 -6.78 2.02 -12.20
N GLN A 662 -5.78 2.80 -11.78
CA GLN A 662 -5.46 4.08 -12.41
C GLN A 662 -5.05 3.90 -13.88
N ALA A 663 -4.26 2.88 -14.21
CA ALA A 663 -3.92 2.56 -15.59
C ALA A 663 -5.15 2.18 -16.43
N GLY A 664 -6.09 1.45 -15.85
CA GLY A 664 -7.35 1.07 -16.48
C GLY A 664 -8.28 2.25 -16.78
N SER A 665 -8.22 3.33 -15.99
CA SER A 665 -8.97 4.57 -16.21
C SER A 665 -8.35 5.49 -17.28
N GLY A 666 -7.20 5.15 -17.85
CA GLY A 666 -6.54 5.88 -18.93
C GLY A 666 -5.59 7.01 -18.48
N ALA A 667 -5.44 7.24 -17.18
CA ALA A 667 -4.52 8.25 -16.65
C ALA A 667 -3.79 7.70 -15.41
N THR A 668 -2.52 7.35 -15.55
CA THR A 668 -1.69 6.98 -14.39
C THR A 668 -0.80 8.16 -14.01
N PRO A 669 -1.12 8.88 -12.93
CA PRO A 669 -0.24 9.92 -12.43
C PRO A 669 1.14 9.31 -12.10
N PRO A 670 2.25 9.96 -12.47
CA PRO A 670 3.59 9.36 -12.33
C PRO A 670 3.98 9.09 -10.88
N GLU A 671 3.39 9.79 -9.92
CA GLU A 671 3.60 9.59 -8.50
C GLU A 671 3.00 8.26 -7.99
N VAL A 672 1.91 7.79 -8.57
CA VAL A 672 1.26 6.53 -8.15
C VAL A 672 2.20 5.33 -8.36
N GLY A 673 2.80 5.23 -9.55
CA GLY A 673 3.82 4.20 -9.81
C GLY A 673 5.08 4.37 -8.97
N ALA A 674 5.48 5.62 -8.70
CA ALA A 674 6.64 5.90 -7.85
C ALA A 674 6.40 5.49 -6.39
N ILE A 675 5.21 5.73 -5.83
CA ILE A 675 4.80 5.32 -4.47
C ILE A 675 4.90 3.79 -4.36
N SER A 676 4.29 3.06 -5.28
CA SER A 676 4.31 1.59 -5.28
C SER A 676 5.74 1.04 -5.40
N LYS A 677 6.57 1.61 -6.27
CA LYS A 677 7.97 1.20 -6.48
C LYS A 677 8.84 1.44 -5.24
N VAL A 678 8.73 2.61 -4.61
CA VAL A 678 9.50 2.92 -3.40
C VAL A 678 9.13 1.98 -2.27
N PHE A 679 7.83 1.82 -2.02
CA PHE A 679 7.35 0.97 -0.94
C PHE A 679 7.77 -0.50 -1.13
N SER A 680 7.55 -1.05 -2.32
CA SER A 680 7.82 -2.47 -2.61
C SER A 680 9.31 -2.78 -2.62
N GLY A 681 10.16 -1.87 -3.13
CA GLY A 681 11.62 -2.05 -3.10
C GLY A 681 12.16 -2.09 -1.67
N GLU A 682 11.75 -1.14 -0.82
CA GLU A 682 12.17 -1.09 0.58
C GLU A 682 11.53 -2.20 1.42
N LEU A 683 10.34 -2.68 1.04
CA LEU A 683 9.75 -3.87 1.65
C LEU A 683 10.63 -5.10 1.40
N MET A 684 11.15 -5.26 0.18
CA MET A 684 12.03 -6.39 -0.15
C MET A 684 13.32 -6.36 0.65
N GLU A 685 13.92 -5.17 0.90
CA GLU A 685 15.09 -5.03 1.78
C GLU A 685 14.75 -5.44 3.22
N ARG A 686 13.68 -4.84 3.80
CA ARG A 686 13.26 -5.17 5.18
C ARG A 686 12.90 -6.65 5.35
N PHE A 687 12.27 -7.24 4.33
CA PHE A 687 11.93 -8.66 4.32
C PHE A 687 13.19 -9.53 4.28
N GLY A 688 14.17 -9.20 3.41
CA GLY A 688 15.43 -9.91 3.32
C GLY A 688 16.20 -9.91 4.63
N GLU A 689 16.41 -8.73 5.23
CA GLU A 689 17.10 -8.60 6.53
C GLU A 689 16.37 -9.37 7.63
N GLY A 690 15.07 -9.15 7.80
CA GLY A 690 14.33 -9.80 8.89
C GLY A 690 14.17 -11.31 8.69
N THR A 691 14.23 -11.81 7.46
CA THR A 691 14.25 -13.26 7.19
C THR A 691 15.57 -13.88 7.67
N LEU A 692 16.70 -13.21 7.42
CA LEU A 692 17.99 -13.71 7.95
C LEU A 692 18.06 -13.64 9.48
N GLU A 693 17.46 -12.62 10.11
CA GLU A 693 17.32 -12.57 11.58
C GLU A 693 16.51 -13.76 12.11
N ILE A 694 15.40 -14.11 11.48
CA ILE A 694 14.55 -15.23 11.90
C ILE A 694 15.29 -16.56 11.75
N LEU A 695 15.99 -16.77 10.64
CA LEU A 695 16.61 -18.05 10.29
C LEU A 695 18.05 -18.20 10.79
N GLY A 696 18.66 -17.12 11.25
CA GLY A 696 19.99 -17.08 11.81
C GLY A 696 21.13 -17.28 10.78
N LEU A 697 22.32 -17.56 11.27
CA LEU A 697 23.54 -17.57 10.47
C LEU A 697 23.52 -18.60 9.32
N ALA A 698 22.80 -19.71 9.46
CA ALA A 698 22.66 -20.71 8.39
C ALA A 698 21.95 -20.14 7.13
N ALA A 699 21.13 -19.10 7.29
CA ALA A 699 20.47 -18.42 6.17
C ALA A 699 21.41 -17.55 5.34
N THR A 700 22.65 -17.34 5.77
CA THR A 700 23.67 -16.61 4.99
C THR A 700 24.46 -17.53 4.04
N LEU A 701 24.20 -18.84 4.07
CA LEU A 701 24.84 -19.78 3.17
C LEU A 701 24.28 -19.64 1.74
N SER A 702 25.20 -19.47 0.80
CA SER A 702 24.86 -19.29 -0.61
C SER A 702 24.49 -20.61 -1.30
N GLN A 703 23.95 -20.52 -2.50
CA GLN A 703 23.56 -21.65 -3.34
C GLN A 703 24.69 -22.70 -3.41
N GLY A 704 24.32 -23.97 -3.27
CA GLY A 704 25.25 -25.10 -3.31
C GLY A 704 26.08 -25.32 -2.05
N ALA A 705 26.07 -24.43 -1.07
CA ALA A 705 26.77 -24.62 0.19
C ALA A 705 26.07 -25.71 1.04
N PRO A 706 26.81 -26.65 1.67
CA PRO A 706 26.22 -27.64 2.55
C PRO A 706 25.43 -27.00 3.70
N GLY A 707 24.16 -27.36 3.86
CA GLY A 707 23.28 -26.80 4.87
C GLY A 707 22.61 -25.47 4.50
N ALA A 708 22.77 -24.98 3.28
CA ALA A 708 22.11 -23.77 2.80
C ALA A 708 20.57 -23.92 2.84
N ILE A 709 19.91 -23.04 3.60
CA ILE A 709 18.45 -23.04 3.73
C ILE A 709 17.81 -22.66 2.38
N GLN A 710 16.88 -23.50 1.88
CA GLN A 710 16.23 -23.31 0.59
C GLN A 710 17.26 -23.08 -0.54
N ASN A 711 18.40 -23.77 -0.47
CA ASN A 711 19.52 -23.65 -1.40
C ASN A 711 20.02 -22.19 -1.60
N GLY A 712 20.07 -21.40 -0.49
CA GLY A 712 20.59 -20.03 -0.50
C GLY A 712 19.61 -18.96 -1.00
N ARG A 713 18.34 -19.29 -1.21
CA ARG A 713 17.34 -18.35 -1.76
C ARG A 713 17.17 -17.08 -0.93
N PHE A 714 17.07 -17.20 0.40
CA PHE A 714 16.82 -16.03 1.26
C PHE A 714 18.04 -15.10 1.33
N GLU A 715 19.22 -15.64 1.33
CA GLU A 715 20.48 -14.89 1.23
C GLU A 715 20.54 -14.12 -0.10
N GLN A 716 20.27 -14.81 -1.21
CA GLN A 716 20.24 -14.22 -2.55
C GLN A 716 19.15 -13.11 -2.65
N ASN A 717 17.97 -13.32 -2.07
CA ASN A 717 16.90 -12.32 -2.04
C ASN A 717 17.35 -11.01 -1.36
N LEU A 718 18.10 -11.08 -0.25
CA LEU A 718 18.63 -9.89 0.41
C LEU A 718 19.63 -9.16 -0.50
N ARG A 719 20.60 -9.86 -1.10
CA ARG A 719 21.56 -9.23 -2.01
C ARG A 719 20.87 -8.62 -3.25
N HIS A 720 19.84 -9.28 -3.76
CA HIS A 720 19.05 -8.83 -4.91
C HIS A 720 18.16 -7.63 -4.58
N SER A 721 17.71 -7.47 -3.32
CA SER A 721 16.83 -6.37 -2.92
C SER A 721 17.42 -4.99 -3.21
N LEU A 722 18.74 -4.84 -3.03
CA LEU A 722 19.47 -3.60 -3.29
C LEU A 722 19.35 -3.13 -4.76
N MET A 723 19.24 -4.06 -5.69
CA MET A 723 19.01 -3.70 -7.10
C MET A 723 17.69 -2.96 -7.28
N TRP A 724 16.63 -3.36 -6.57
CA TRP A 724 15.29 -2.80 -6.75
C TRP A 724 15.12 -1.39 -6.16
N VAL A 725 15.90 -1.01 -5.17
CA VAL A 725 15.88 0.37 -4.65
C VAL A 725 16.76 1.31 -5.49
N ILE A 726 17.72 0.76 -6.27
CA ILE A 726 18.65 1.52 -7.11
C ILE A 726 18.13 1.64 -8.56
N SER A 727 17.60 0.55 -9.14
CA SER A 727 17.17 0.49 -10.54
C SER A 727 15.83 1.21 -10.79
N ILE A 728 15.48 1.41 -12.06
CA ILE A 728 14.23 2.06 -12.52
C ILE A 728 14.08 3.49 -11.97
N GLY A 729 15.22 4.19 -11.81
CA GLY A 729 15.34 5.41 -11.01
C GLY A 729 15.41 5.10 -9.52
N THR A 730 16.48 5.57 -8.86
CA THR A 730 16.68 5.29 -7.43
C THR A 730 15.49 5.75 -6.60
N ASN A 731 15.32 5.16 -5.42
CA ASN A 731 14.23 5.56 -4.52
C ASN A 731 14.28 7.05 -4.17
N GLU A 732 15.46 7.68 -4.15
CA GLU A 732 15.63 9.12 -3.96
C GLU A 732 15.06 9.92 -5.14
N ILE A 733 15.28 9.47 -6.38
CA ILE A 733 14.71 10.09 -7.58
C ILE A 733 13.19 9.92 -7.58
N GLN A 734 12.68 8.74 -7.19
CA GLN A 734 11.24 8.51 -7.08
C GLN A 734 10.60 9.38 -5.98
N ARG A 735 11.24 9.54 -4.81
CA ARG A 735 10.78 10.46 -3.77
C ARG A 735 10.75 11.91 -4.24
N SER A 736 11.77 12.34 -4.98
CA SER A 736 11.81 13.69 -5.59
C SER A 736 10.66 13.85 -6.61
N LEU A 737 10.32 12.81 -7.38
CA LEU A 737 9.19 12.82 -8.31
C LEU A 737 7.86 12.92 -7.54
N ILE A 738 7.66 12.12 -6.48
CA ILE A 738 6.47 12.18 -5.61
C ILE A 738 6.32 13.60 -5.04
N ALA A 739 7.41 14.17 -4.50
CA ALA A 739 7.39 15.49 -3.90
C ALA A 739 7.05 16.61 -4.90
N GLN A 740 7.68 16.58 -6.08
CA GLN A 740 7.54 17.65 -7.07
C GLN A 740 6.30 17.52 -7.95
N ARG A 741 5.90 16.30 -8.32
CA ARG A 741 4.75 16.07 -9.19
C ARG A 741 3.47 15.76 -8.42
N GLY A 742 3.57 14.92 -7.39
CA GLY A 742 2.43 14.54 -6.56
C GLY A 742 2.04 15.63 -5.56
N LEU A 743 3.02 16.23 -4.85
CA LEU A 743 2.75 17.26 -3.84
C LEU A 743 2.87 18.70 -4.37
N GLY A 744 3.41 18.90 -5.57
CA GLY A 744 3.63 20.23 -6.15
C GLY A 744 4.65 21.07 -5.37
N LEU A 745 5.61 20.42 -4.70
CA LEU A 745 6.69 21.12 -4.01
C LEU A 745 7.67 21.77 -5.01
N PRO A 746 8.25 22.94 -4.70
CA PRO A 746 9.16 23.63 -5.58
C PRO A 746 10.47 22.84 -5.76
N ARG A 747 11.10 23.03 -6.95
CA ARG A 747 12.40 22.43 -7.30
C ARG A 747 13.56 23.16 -6.62
#